data_6711601a6cd7f5e072ad3c4d47c08a22
#
_entry.id   6711601a6cd7f5e072ad3c4d47c08a22
#
_cell.length_a   1.000
_cell.length_b   1.000
_cell.length_c   1.000
_cell.angle_alpha   90.00
_cell.angle_beta   90.00
_cell.angle_gamma   90.00
#
_symmetry.space_group_name_H-M   'P 1'
#
loop_
_entity.id
_entity.type
_entity.pdbx_description
1 polymer ?
#
loop_
_entity_poly.entity_id
_entity_poly.type
_entity_poly.pdbx_seq_one_letter_code
_entity_poly.pdbx_strand_id
1 'polypeptide(L)'
;MKEDVLELLKNKDLKDRRIDALASALHYDSTEEYIAFVKLMNRLEEDGEVIRDNQNNYHLIDDFHYLKGVLSLNKKGFGFVKVDEETEYYINSKNLNGAFDQDEVMIETTVYRGKPEGRVVKIIKRGMTRLVGLVRKGRRELIIMPDDPKFTDWIYVDEAHAHGAMPGHKVVVEIKKYEPYLKGDIVKIIGHKNDPGVDILSVVNKYDVDIDFPQAVYDEIESIPQSIDPSDIPNRLDIRDWQIVTIDGDDAKDLDDAISLKKLDNGNYQLGVHIADVSFYVEEGTELNKEAIRRGTSIYLVDRVIPMLPHKLSNGICSLNEGVDRYAISCIMEINDKGQVVDHNIYPTVIRSSHRMTYNNVNAILAGHKGLKKKYSDAVELFFNMKELAAILRKKRDRRGAIDFDVDEAKVLVDDKGRAVDVILRNRGESDHIIEEFMLCANETVAEHFKWMDVPFIYRIHEYPKKEKLQQFVSIAKPLGYTIHGSLEKINPHELARMIEESKGTPEHDIISTLLLRSMQKARYDAQCLGHFGLADEFYTHFTSPIRRYPDLLVHRLIRTYLFKNDYSRMNEFEEMIPVLAEQSSNRERIAIDIEREVEDMKKAEFMSHHVGEVFDGYISSITSFGFFVSLPNTIEGLVHMTSLTDDYYAYDEKNLILIGEHTGRMFKMSDPVKVRVIEANKLEKTIDFELVKAGSHRKKKRKFRTRR
;
A
#
# COMPACT_ATOMS: atom_id res chain seq x y z
N MET A 1 19.17 -0.99 38.49
CA MET A 1 20.27 -0.27 37.81
C MET A 1 19.77 0.82 36.88
N LYS A 2 18.91 0.54 35.84
CA LYS A 2 18.41 1.61 34.94
C LYS A 2 17.59 2.66 35.69
N GLU A 3 16.63 2.23 36.50
CA GLU A 3 15.77 3.11 37.30
C GLU A 3 16.58 3.94 38.28
N ASP A 4 17.56 3.34 38.95
CA ASP A 4 18.42 4.03 39.93
C ASP A 4 19.25 5.14 39.28
N VAL A 5 19.78 4.88 38.07
CA VAL A 5 20.52 5.86 37.27
C VAL A 5 19.65 7.03 36.87
N LEU A 6 18.44 6.75 36.33
CA LEU A 6 17.52 7.78 35.91
C LEU A 6 17.01 8.63 37.10
N GLU A 7 16.82 7.99 38.26
CA GLU A 7 16.43 8.66 39.49
C GLU A 7 17.56 9.56 40.03
N LEU A 8 18.81 9.06 40.00
CA LEU A 8 19.98 9.86 40.39
C LEU A 8 20.15 11.11 39.50
N LEU A 9 19.95 10.93 38.18
CA LEU A 9 20.06 12.03 37.22
C LEU A 9 18.94 13.09 37.38
N LYS A 10 17.78 12.73 37.94
CA LYS A 10 16.71 13.70 38.29
C LYS A 10 17.11 14.64 39.45
N ASN A 11 18.11 14.29 40.23
CA ASN A 11 18.58 15.11 41.33
C ASN A 11 19.33 16.36 40.81
N LYS A 12 18.69 17.53 40.89
CA LYS A 12 19.25 18.81 40.42
C LYS A 12 20.44 19.32 41.26
N ASP A 13 20.62 18.80 42.45
CA ASP A 13 21.74 19.18 43.33
C ASP A 13 23.04 18.42 43.01
N LEU A 14 23.01 17.42 42.15
CA LEU A 14 24.16 16.65 41.72
C LEU A 14 25.03 17.51 40.78
N LYS A 15 26.18 17.97 41.28
CA LYS A 15 27.09 18.88 40.56
C LYS A 15 28.02 18.19 39.59
N ASP A 16 28.49 16.97 39.89
CA ASP A 16 29.34 16.17 39.02
C ASP A 16 28.55 14.98 38.50
N ARG A 17 28.28 15.02 37.21
CA ARG A 17 27.46 14.01 36.50
C ARG A 17 28.29 13.19 35.53
N ARG A 18 29.61 13.18 35.69
CA ARG A 18 30.52 12.29 34.90
C ARG A 18 30.34 10.86 35.29
N ILE A 19 30.68 9.98 34.40
CA ILE A 19 30.44 8.54 34.56
C ILE A 19 31.01 7.97 35.84
N ASP A 20 32.24 8.40 36.23
CA ASP A 20 32.90 7.94 37.46
C ASP A 20 32.20 8.43 38.72
N ALA A 21 31.73 9.69 38.72
CA ALA A 21 30.99 10.26 39.80
C ALA A 21 29.61 9.62 39.99
N LEU A 22 28.92 9.33 38.89
CA LEU A 22 27.63 8.59 38.89
C LEU A 22 27.78 7.17 39.39
N ALA A 23 28.83 6.45 38.97
CA ALA A 23 29.12 5.09 39.43
C ALA A 23 29.37 5.09 40.95
N SER A 24 30.20 6.03 41.45
CA SER A 24 30.50 6.15 42.88
C SER A 24 29.25 6.53 43.69
N ALA A 25 28.36 7.39 43.16
CA ALA A 25 27.11 7.77 43.83
C ALA A 25 26.13 6.60 43.94
N LEU A 26 26.19 5.65 43.00
CA LEU A 26 25.37 4.42 42.96
C LEU A 26 26.06 3.22 43.65
N HIS A 27 27.25 3.41 44.22
CA HIS A 27 28.05 2.37 44.89
C HIS A 27 28.37 1.17 43.96
N TYR A 28 28.62 1.43 42.66
CA TYR A 28 29.11 0.42 41.73
C TYR A 28 30.63 0.35 41.76
N ASP A 29 31.14 -0.22 42.86
CA ASP A 29 32.59 -0.22 43.18
C ASP A 29 33.35 -1.44 42.62
N SER A 30 32.63 -2.50 42.23
CA SER A 30 33.25 -3.66 41.61
C SER A 30 33.53 -3.46 40.13
N THR A 31 34.58 -4.06 39.60
CA THR A 31 34.93 -3.98 38.16
C THR A 31 33.79 -4.48 37.27
N GLU A 32 33.08 -5.51 37.69
CA GLU A 32 31.97 -6.10 36.93
C GLU A 32 30.76 -5.16 36.91
N GLU A 33 30.39 -4.57 38.04
CA GLU A 33 29.29 -3.60 38.13
C GLU A 33 29.59 -2.32 37.36
N TYR A 34 30.83 -1.82 37.45
CA TYR A 34 31.26 -0.65 36.69
C TYR A 34 31.18 -0.88 35.19
N ILE A 35 31.64 -2.05 34.68
CA ILE A 35 31.53 -2.38 33.26
C ILE A 35 30.06 -2.48 32.81
N ALA A 36 29.19 -3.10 33.64
CA ALA A 36 27.76 -3.19 33.36
C ALA A 36 27.12 -1.81 33.34
N PHE A 37 27.51 -0.93 34.27
CA PHE A 37 27.03 0.44 34.33
C PHE A 37 27.48 1.25 33.10
N VAL A 38 28.73 1.19 32.69
CA VAL A 38 29.21 1.87 31.46
C VAL A 38 28.47 1.40 30.24
N LYS A 39 28.22 0.07 30.12
CA LYS A 39 27.39 -0.47 29.02
C LYS A 39 25.95 0.06 29.06
N LEU A 40 25.36 0.17 30.23
CA LEU A 40 24.03 0.74 30.43
C LEU A 40 24.00 2.22 30.01
N MET A 41 24.98 3.02 30.45
CA MET A 41 25.06 4.45 30.12
C MET A 41 25.22 4.66 28.63
N ASN A 42 26.04 3.87 27.95
CA ASN A 42 26.18 3.91 26.51
C ASN A 42 24.85 3.57 25.81
N ARG A 43 24.15 2.55 26.31
CA ARG A 43 22.82 2.18 25.77
C ARG A 43 21.78 3.28 25.99
N LEU A 44 21.74 3.88 27.19
CA LEU A 44 20.83 4.99 27.48
C LEU A 44 21.16 6.23 26.62
N GLU A 45 22.43 6.44 26.30
CA GLU A 45 22.87 7.48 25.39
C GLU A 45 22.50 7.15 23.93
N GLU A 46 22.64 5.88 23.51
CA GLU A 46 22.22 5.38 22.19
C GLU A 46 20.70 5.46 22.02
N ASP A 47 19.94 5.02 23.04
CA ASP A 47 18.47 5.08 23.06
C ASP A 47 17.93 6.52 23.19
N GLY A 48 18.81 7.48 23.42
CA GLY A 48 18.47 8.90 23.53
C GLY A 48 17.68 9.23 24.81
N GLU A 49 17.84 8.49 25.89
CA GLU A 49 17.28 8.79 27.21
C GLU A 49 18.17 9.74 28.02
N VAL A 50 19.46 9.72 27.77
CA VAL A 50 20.44 10.65 28.35
C VAL A 50 21.30 11.29 27.26
N ILE A 51 21.82 12.47 27.54
CA ILE A 51 22.77 13.18 26.68
C ILE A 51 24.01 13.54 27.47
N ARG A 52 25.17 13.55 26.81
CA ARG A 52 26.45 13.93 27.38
C ARG A 52 26.84 15.32 26.85
N ASP A 53 27.13 16.25 27.78
CA ASP A 53 27.60 17.60 27.44
C ASP A 53 29.11 17.62 27.04
N ASN A 54 29.59 18.77 26.61
CA ASN A 54 31.00 18.95 26.22
C ASN A 54 31.99 18.78 27.38
N GLN A 55 31.52 18.68 28.63
CA GLN A 55 32.32 18.44 29.84
C GLN A 55 32.20 16.98 30.31
N ASN A 56 31.59 16.11 29.50
CA ASN A 56 31.30 14.71 29.80
C ASN A 56 30.33 14.47 30.97
N ASN A 57 29.49 15.45 31.34
CA ASN A 57 28.39 15.21 32.27
C ASN A 57 27.18 14.64 31.56
N TYR A 58 26.51 13.68 32.19
CA TYR A 58 25.25 13.08 31.71
C TYR A 58 24.06 13.84 32.27
N HIS A 59 23.09 14.09 31.40
CA HIS A 59 21.85 14.79 31.72
C HIS A 59 20.67 14.00 31.17
N LEU A 60 19.53 14.07 31.84
CA LEU A 60 18.28 13.59 31.28
C LEU A 60 17.85 14.49 30.11
N ILE A 61 17.24 13.92 29.11
CA ILE A 61 16.70 14.69 27.98
C ILE A 61 15.63 15.66 28.41
N ASP A 62 14.80 15.27 29.39
CA ASP A 62 13.74 16.13 29.98
C ASP A 62 14.28 17.39 30.67
N ASP A 63 15.56 17.43 31.02
CA ASP A 63 16.19 18.63 31.58
C ASP A 63 16.44 19.74 30.54
N PHE A 64 16.41 19.37 29.26
CA PHE A 64 16.52 20.28 28.14
C PHE A 64 15.19 20.22 27.37
N HIS A 65 14.79 21.29 26.71
CA HIS A 65 13.64 21.31 25.80
C HIS A 65 13.94 20.55 24.50
N TYR A 66 14.43 19.30 24.62
CA TYR A 66 14.71 18.43 23.51
C TYR A 66 13.53 17.50 23.28
N LEU A 67 13.19 17.33 22.01
CA LEU A 67 12.15 16.40 21.57
C LEU A 67 12.76 15.36 20.64
N LYS A 68 12.27 14.13 20.74
CA LYS A 68 12.65 13.02 19.90
C LYS A 68 11.59 12.83 18.80
N GLY A 69 12.03 12.60 17.58
CA GLY A 69 11.11 12.34 16.48
C GLY A 69 11.81 11.85 15.21
N VAL A 70 11.04 11.55 14.20
CA VAL A 70 11.54 11.07 12.90
C VAL A 70 11.57 12.23 11.91
N LEU A 71 12.73 12.40 11.27
CA LEU A 71 12.96 13.45 10.28
C LEU A 71 12.42 13.01 8.90
N SER A 72 11.58 13.84 8.30
CA SER A 72 11.17 13.73 6.90
C SER A 72 11.74 14.90 6.12
N LEU A 73 12.63 14.61 5.15
CA LEU A 73 13.25 15.63 4.30
C LEU A 73 12.40 15.91 3.06
N ASN A 74 12.49 17.17 2.62
CA ASN A 74 11.97 17.62 1.32
C ASN A 74 13.11 17.68 0.30
N LYS A 75 12.79 17.51 -0.99
CA LYS A 75 13.74 17.66 -2.12
C LYS A 75 14.51 19.00 -2.14
N LYS A 76 13.97 20.04 -1.48
CA LYS A 76 14.60 21.37 -1.36
C LYS A 76 15.61 21.46 -0.20
N GLY A 77 15.88 20.36 0.51
CA GLY A 77 16.89 20.27 1.56
C GLY A 77 16.44 20.80 2.94
N PHE A 78 15.15 21.07 3.17
CA PHE A 78 14.59 21.31 4.50
C PHE A 78 13.75 20.09 4.91
N GLY A 79 13.42 19.97 6.18
CA GLY A 79 12.62 18.85 6.66
C GLY A 79 11.65 19.21 7.76
N PHE A 80 10.93 18.18 8.21
CA PHE A 80 10.04 18.23 9.35
C PHE A 80 10.34 17.06 10.26
N VAL A 81 10.37 17.32 11.56
CA VAL A 81 10.50 16.26 12.57
C VAL A 81 9.15 16.04 13.21
N LYS A 82 8.59 14.87 13.00
CA LYS A 82 7.36 14.43 13.61
C LYS A 82 7.65 13.81 14.97
N VAL A 83 7.15 14.46 16.03
CA VAL A 83 7.35 14.05 17.43
C VAL A 83 6.22 13.14 17.88
N ASP A 84 4.98 13.48 17.51
CA ASP A 84 3.76 12.68 17.75
C ASP A 84 2.77 12.84 16.60
N GLU A 85 1.55 12.32 16.72
CA GLU A 85 0.54 12.37 15.65
C GLU A 85 0.11 13.79 15.27
N GLU A 86 0.22 14.75 16.18
CA GLU A 86 -0.31 16.11 16.02
C GLU A 86 0.79 17.18 15.93
N THR A 87 2.02 16.85 16.37
CA THR A 87 3.10 17.83 16.54
C THR A 87 4.23 17.60 15.57
N GLU A 88 4.50 18.59 14.72
CA GLU A 88 5.56 18.57 13.73
C GLU A 88 6.38 19.86 13.79
N TYR A 89 7.72 19.75 13.73
CA TYR A 89 8.65 20.87 13.78
C TYR A 89 9.38 21.05 12.47
N TYR A 90 9.35 22.24 11.91
CA TYR A 90 10.12 22.60 10.72
C TYR A 90 11.62 22.65 11.03
N ILE A 91 12.44 22.01 10.19
CA ILE A 91 13.90 22.00 10.29
C ILE A 91 14.50 22.63 9.04
N ASN A 92 15.17 23.76 9.20
CA ASN A 92 15.88 24.41 8.11
C ASN A 92 17.09 23.56 7.67
N SER A 93 17.48 23.61 6.38
CA SER A 93 18.63 22.87 5.85
C SER A 93 19.93 23.06 6.63
N LYS A 94 20.14 24.26 7.20
CA LYS A 94 21.31 24.58 8.03
C LYS A 94 21.28 23.94 9.42
N ASN A 95 20.11 23.49 9.85
CA ASN A 95 19.85 22.95 11.19
C ASN A 95 19.76 21.41 11.19
N LEU A 96 20.04 20.77 10.07
CA LEU A 96 19.99 19.29 9.93
C LEU A 96 21.16 18.57 10.61
N ASN A 97 22.31 19.22 10.77
CA ASN A 97 23.53 18.69 11.41
C ASN A 97 23.89 17.26 10.94
N GLY A 98 23.87 17.03 9.62
CA GLY A 98 24.20 15.72 9.01
C GLY A 98 23.13 14.64 9.14
N ALA A 99 21.91 15.00 9.55
CA ALA A 99 20.77 14.09 9.53
C ALA A 99 20.21 13.94 8.11
N PHE A 100 19.78 12.71 7.80
CA PHE A 100 19.18 12.30 6.53
C PHE A 100 17.69 11.99 6.69
N ASP A 101 17.02 11.76 5.58
CA ASP A 101 15.62 11.36 5.56
C ASP A 101 15.39 10.09 6.39
N GLN A 102 14.30 10.03 7.16
CA GLN A 102 13.93 8.94 8.06
C GLN A 102 14.86 8.73 9.26
N ASP A 103 15.86 9.58 9.48
CA ASP A 103 16.66 9.51 10.71
C ASP A 103 15.80 9.79 11.95
N GLU A 104 15.96 8.99 12.97
CA GLU A 104 15.42 9.28 14.29
C GLU A 104 16.37 10.27 14.99
N VAL A 105 15.86 11.45 15.27
CA VAL A 105 16.67 12.57 15.71
C VAL A 105 16.15 13.19 17.01
N MET A 106 17.03 13.80 17.71
CA MET A 106 16.75 14.69 18.81
C MET A 106 16.86 16.13 18.35
N ILE A 107 15.84 16.93 18.59
CA ILE A 107 15.79 18.33 18.20
C ILE A 107 15.69 19.24 19.41
N GLU A 108 16.38 20.38 19.34
CA GLU A 108 16.16 21.54 20.19
C GLU A 108 15.07 22.41 19.56
N THR A 109 14.04 22.75 20.33
CA THR A 109 12.90 23.49 19.80
C THR A 109 13.06 24.97 19.99
N THR A 110 12.69 25.75 18.99
CA THR A 110 12.66 27.23 18.98
C THR A 110 11.37 27.72 18.33
N VAL A 111 11.06 28.98 18.49
CA VAL A 111 9.94 29.61 17.78
C VAL A 111 10.48 30.69 16.87
N TYR A 112 10.31 30.54 15.56
CA TYR A 112 10.67 31.54 14.58
C TYR A 112 9.43 32.12 13.90
N ARG A 113 9.24 33.44 14.01
CA ARG A 113 8.06 34.17 13.46
C ARG A 113 6.70 33.52 13.86
N GLY A 114 6.59 33.05 15.10
CA GLY A 114 5.37 32.43 15.62
C GLY A 114 5.09 31.00 15.18
N LYS A 115 6.05 30.36 14.44
CA LYS A 115 5.94 28.96 14.03
C LYS A 115 6.96 28.10 14.78
N PRO A 116 6.62 26.86 15.16
CA PRO A 116 7.57 25.95 15.78
C PRO A 116 8.67 25.57 14.78
N GLU A 117 9.93 25.79 15.18
CA GLU A 117 11.13 25.45 14.42
C GLU A 117 12.05 24.61 15.31
N GLY A 118 12.78 23.67 14.72
CA GLY A 118 13.72 22.81 15.41
C GLY A 118 15.12 22.87 14.81
N ARG A 119 16.11 22.46 15.61
CA ARG A 119 17.48 22.19 15.20
C ARG A 119 17.85 20.78 15.64
N VAL A 120 18.36 19.95 14.75
CA VAL A 120 18.86 18.63 15.11
C VAL A 120 20.09 18.79 16.01
N VAL A 121 20.04 18.19 17.18
CA VAL A 121 21.14 18.21 18.16
C VAL A 121 21.90 16.89 18.08
N LYS A 122 21.20 15.78 17.92
CA LYS A 122 21.78 14.44 17.85
C LYS A 122 20.99 13.56 16.90
N ILE A 123 21.68 12.70 16.19
CA ILE A 123 21.11 11.59 15.44
C ILE A 123 21.12 10.38 16.34
N ILE A 124 19.93 9.89 16.70
CA ILE A 124 19.75 8.74 17.62
C ILE A 124 19.96 7.45 16.85
N LYS A 125 19.28 7.34 15.70
CA LYS A 125 19.33 6.17 14.83
C LYS A 125 19.26 6.58 13.38
N ARG A 126 20.10 5.97 12.54
CA ARG A 126 20.00 6.16 11.09
C ARG A 126 18.77 5.43 10.55
N GLY A 127 17.91 6.15 9.85
CA GLY A 127 16.71 5.61 9.25
C GLY A 127 17.01 4.82 7.98
N MET A 128 17.90 5.33 7.15
CA MET A 128 18.29 4.70 5.89
C MET A 128 19.80 4.46 5.89
N THR A 129 20.18 3.17 5.92
CA THR A 129 21.58 2.73 5.85
C THR A 129 21.96 2.19 4.48
N ARG A 130 20.95 1.85 3.65
CA ARG A 130 21.10 1.33 2.29
C ARG A 130 20.42 2.23 1.29
N LEU A 131 21.06 2.48 0.17
CA LEU A 131 20.55 3.32 -0.90
C LEU A 131 20.75 2.66 -2.26
N VAL A 132 19.81 2.90 -3.18
CA VAL A 132 19.98 2.57 -4.58
C VAL A 132 20.61 3.77 -5.30
N GLY A 133 21.57 3.52 -6.18
CA GLY A 133 22.20 4.59 -6.93
C GLY A 133 22.91 4.13 -8.19
N LEU A 134 23.33 5.11 -8.99
CA LEU A 134 24.05 4.91 -10.23
C LEU A 134 25.56 5.03 -10.00
N VAL A 135 26.30 4.03 -10.42
CA VAL A 135 27.77 4.04 -10.38
C VAL A 135 28.33 5.00 -11.45
N ARG A 136 29.19 5.89 -11.02
CA ARG A 136 29.97 6.81 -11.85
C ARG A 136 31.47 6.60 -11.62
N LYS A 137 32.26 6.97 -12.62
CA LYS A 137 33.73 6.93 -12.49
C LYS A 137 34.21 8.19 -11.76
N GLY A 138 34.82 8.02 -10.59
CA GLY A 138 35.58 9.06 -9.90
C GLY A 138 37.07 9.09 -10.32
N ARG A 139 37.87 9.90 -9.63
CA ARG A 139 39.30 10.01 -9.90
C ARG A 139 40.12 8.84 -9.33
N ARG A 140 39.80 8.35 -8.16
CA ARG A 140 40.47 7.26 -7.44
C ARG A 140 39.50 6.21 -6.91
N GLU A 141 38.22 6.55 -6.73
CA GLU A 141 37.17 5.74 -6.12
C GLU A 141 35.97 5.74 -7.09
N LEU A 142 35.08 4.79 -6.95
CA LEU A 142 33.77 4.88 -7.59
C LEU A 142 32.89 5.87 -6.83
N ILE A 143 32.00 6.52 -7.55
CA ILE A 143 31.03 7.45 -6.99
C ILE A 143 29.65 6.90 -7.26
N ILE A 144 28.85 6.74 -6.21
CA ILE A 144 27.46 6.35 -6.33
C ILE A 144 26.59 7.60 -6.19
N MET A 145 25.81 7.87 -7.22
CA MET A 145 24.78 8.91 -7.21
C MET A 145 23.47 8.29 -6.77
N PRO A 146 22.94 8.63 -5.57
CA PRO A 146 21.67 8.11 -5.11
C PRO A 146 20.52 8.43 -6.09
N ASP A 147 19.56 7.51 -6.21
CA ASP A 147 18.37 7.71 -7.02
C ASP A 147 17.32 8.57 -6.30
N ASP A 148 17.35 8.58 -4.97
CA ASP A 148 16.45 9.40 -4.17
C ASP A 148 16.94 10.86 -4.18
N PRO A 149 16.17 11.81 -4.74
CA PRO A 149 16.56 13.21 -4.82
C PRO A 149 16.65 13.93 -3.46
N LYS A 150 16.20 13.30 -2.37
CA LYS A 150 16.39 13.80 -1.01
C LYS A 150 17.84 13.63 -0.52
N PHE A 151 18.60 12.71 -1.14
CA PHE A 151 20.01 12.52 -0.89
C PHE A 151 20.84 13.27 -1.95
N THR A 152 21.36 14.42 -1.57
CA THR A 152 22.17 15.28 -2.46
C THR A 152 23.64 14.91 -2.46
N ASP A 153 24.10 14.20 -1.44
CA ASP A 153 25.50 13.83 -1.27
C ASP A 153 25.84 12.53 -2.01
N TRP A 154 27.01 12.51 -2.64
CA TRP A 154 27.52 11.33 -3.30
C TRP A 154 28.16 10.37 -2.30
N ILE A 155 28.03 9.07 -2.56
CA ILE A 155 28.65 8.03 -1.75
C ILE A 155 29.90 7.54 -2.46
N TYR A 156 31.04 7.58 -1.77
CA TYR A 156 32.31 7.13 -2.30
C TYR A 156 32.54 5.66 -1.94
N VAL A 157 33.00 4.87 -2.90
CA VAL A 157 33.27 3.43 -2.74
C VAL A 157 34.66 3.11 -3.24
N ASP A 158 35.49 2.62 -2.35
CA ASP A 158 36.84 2.13 -2.67
C ASP A 158 36.77 0.89 -3.58
N GLU A 159 37.76 0.66 -4.42
CA GLU A 159 37.79 -0.48 -5.37
C GLU A 159 37.62 -1.84 -4.69
N ALA A 160 38.15 -2.00 -3.47
CA ALA A 160 38.02 -3.22 -2.67
C ALA A 160 36.57 -3.52 -2.26
N HIS A 161 35.71 -2.50 -2.17
CA HIS A 161 34.31 -2.57 -1.77
C HIS A 161 33.33 -2.44 -2.94
N ALA A 162 33.86 -2.41 -4.17
CA ALA A 162 33.08 -2.28 -5.39
C ALA A 162 32.42 -3.58 -5.86
N HIS A 163 32.94 -4.73 -5.43
CA HIS A 163 32.44 -6.08 -5.76
C HIS A 163 32.17 -6.31 -7.25
N GLY A 164 33.01 -5.72 -8.13
CA GLY A 164 32.88 -5.84 -9.59
C GLY A 164 31.90 -4.86 -10.23
N ALA A 165 31.35 -3.92 -9.48
CA ALA A 165 30.50 -2.88 -10.07
C ALA A 165 31.30 -1.94 -11.00
N MET A 166 30.68 -1.54 -12.11
CA MET A 166 31.29 -0.67 -13.13
C MET A 166 30.44 0.59 -13.34
N PRO A 167 31.02 1.68 -13.86
CA PRO A 167 30.27 2.85 -14.26
C PRO A 167 29.10 2.49 -15.19
N GLY A 168 27.91 2.96 -14.85
CA GLY A 168 26.66 2.64 -15.56
C GLY A 168 25.81 1.56 -14.87
N HIS A 169 26.36 0.82 -13.89
CA HIS A 169 25.56 -0.08 -13.09
C HIS A 169 24.68 0.67 -12.10
N LYS A 170 23.49 0.17 -11.89
CA LYS A 170 22.62 0.43 -10.74
C LYS A 170 22.99 -0.54 -9.63
N VAL A 171 23.16 -0.02 -8.42
CA VAL A 171 23.63 -0.79 -7.27
C VAL A 171 22.86 -0.45 -6.01
N VAL A 172 22.84 -1.39 -5.08
CA VAL A 172 22.52 -1.11 -3.68
C VAL A 172 23.82 -0.89 -2.94
N VAL A 173 23.97 0.25 -2.28
CA VAL A 173 25.13 0.63 -1.49
C VAL A 173 24.73 0.75 -0.02
N GLU A 174 25.49 0.15 0.87
CA GLU A 174 25.33 0.30 2.31
C GLU A 174 26.32 1.35 2.83
N ILE A 175 25.81 2.38 3.51
CA ILE A 175 26.64 3.46 4.06
C ILE A 175 27.35 2.95 5.32
N LYS A 176 28.67 2.96 5.31
CA LYS A 176 29.51 2.54 6.44
C LYS A 176 30.09 3.71 7.22
N LYS A 177 30.23 4.87 6.57
CA LYS A 177 30.78 6.08 7.18
C LYS A 177 30.03 7.32 6.68
N TYR A 178 29.70 8.22 7.60
CA TYR A 178 28.91 9.40 7.32
C TYR A 178 29.75 10.69 7.29
N GLU A 179 30.89 10.75 7.97
CA GLU A 179 31.76 11.94 8.07
C GLU A 179 33.21 11.61 7.73
N PRO A 180 33.99 12.51 7.15
CA PRO A 180 33.61 13.84 6.66
C PRO A 180 32.86 13.84 5.32
N TYR A 181 32.72 12.67 4.69
CA TYR A 181 31.93 12.39 3.48
C TYR A 181 31.44 10.96 3.50
N LEU A 182 30.37 10.69 2.78
CA LEU A 182 29.74 9.37 2.79
C LEU A 182 30.66 8.34 2.13
N LYS A 183 30.95 7.24 2.85
CA LYS A 183 31.59 6.04 2.31
C LYS A 183 30.69 4.84 2.49
N GLY A 184 30.70 3.96 1.50
CA GLY A 184 29.85 2.76 1.54
C GLY A 184 30.47 1.57 0.83
N ASP A 185 29.78 0.43 1.00
CA ASP A 185 30.08 -0.85 0.36
C ASP A 185 28.94 -1.19 -0.61
N ILE A 186 29.25 -1.61 -1.82
CA ILE A 186 28.25 -2.12 -2.75
C ILE A 186 27.85 -3.52 -2.28
N VAL A 187 26.59 -3.68 -1.85
CA VAL A 187 26.06 -4.96 -1.35
C VAL A 187 25.36 -5.77 -2.45
N LYS A 188 24.90 -5.09 -3.51
CA LYS A 188 24.21 -5.74 -4.64
C LYS A 188 24.38 -4.95 -5.93
N ILE A 189 24.67 -5.64 -7.03
CA ILE A 189 24.58 -5.07 -8.39
C ILE A 189 23.21 -5.45 -8.96
N ILE A 190 22.39 -4.45 -9.29
CA ILE A 190 21.04 -4.66 -9.85
C ILE A 190 21.13 -4.98 -11.34
N GLY A 191 22.01 -4.27 -12.06
CA GLY A 191 22.23 -4.42 -13.49
C GLY A 191 22.73 -3.12 -14.12
N HIS A 192 22.93 -3.10 -15.44
CA HIS A 192 23.26 -1.85 -16.13
C HIS A 192 21.98 -0.99 -16.29
N LYS A 193 22.12 0.33 -16.14
CA LYS A 193 20.96 1.28 -16.19
C LYS A 193 20.09 1.18 -17.44
N ASN A 194 20.62 0.61 -18.54
CA ASN A 194 19.90 0.44 -19.80
C ASN A 194 19.35 -0.98 -20.00
N ASP A 195 19.60 -1.89 -19.05
CA ASP A 195 19.07 -3.25 -19.14
C ASP A 195 17.57 -3.25 -18.85
N PRO A 196 16.80 -4.09 -19.54
CA PRO A 196 15.35 -4.19 -19.32
C PRO A 196 15.00 -4.51 -17.87
N GLY A 197 14.07 -3.75 -17.28
CA GLY A 197 13.53 -3.95 -15.94
C GLY A 197 14.45 -3.51 -14.78
N VAL A 198 15.67 -3.01 -15.05
CA VAL A 198 16.58 -2.49 -13.99
C VAL A 198 16.02 -1.26 -13.30
N ASP A 199 15.23 -0.46 -14.00
CA ASP A 199 14.50 0.67 -13.44
C ASP A 199 13.47 0.22 -12.38
N ILE A 200 12.66 -0.78 -12.70
CA ILE A 200 11.68 -1.39 -11.78
C ILE A 200 12.40 -2.04 -10.59
N LEU A 201 13.45 -2.83 -10.87
CA LEU A 201 14.25 -3.46 -9.83
C LEU A 201 14.93 -2.44 -8.89
N SER A 202 15.28 -1.27 -9.41
CA SER A 202 15.81 -0.18 -8.59
C SER A 202 14.79 0.33 -7.59
N VAL A 203 13.52 0.49 -8.01
CA VAL A 203 12.43 0.85 -7.08
C VAL A 203 12.23 -0.24 -6.03
N VAL A 204 12.15 -1.52 -6.41
CA VAL A 204 11.96 -2.64 -5.48
C VAL A 204 13.08 -2.69 -4.42
N ASN A 205 14.34 -2.58 -4.85
CA ASN A 205 15.50 -2.63 -3.94
C ASN A 205 15.58 -1.39 -3.02
N LYS A 206 14.97 -0.26 -3.38
CA LYS A 206 14.85 0.92 -2.51
C LYS A 206 14.06 0.61 -1.23
N TYR A 207 13.08 -0.30 -1.31
CA TYR A 207 12.24 -0.72 -0.18
C TYR A 207 12.77 -1.98 0.53
N ASP A 208 14.01 -2.39 0.26
CA ASP A 208 14.66 -3.58 0.84
C ASP A 208 13.82 -4.87 0.67
N VAL A 209 13.22 -5.01 -0.52
CA VAL A 209 12.44 -6.20 -0.90
C VAL A 209 13.32 -7.14 -1.73
N ASP A 210 13.47 -8.37 -1.25
CA ASP A 210 14.16 -9.42 -1.98
C ASP A 210 13.24 -10.08 -3.01
N ILE A 211 13.76 -10.24 -4.23
CA ILE A 211 13.04 -10.88 -5.32
C ILE A 211 13.18 -12.40 -5.21
N ASP A 212 14.39 -12.87 -4.97
CA ASP A 212 14.69 -14.28 -4.83
C ASP A 212 14.34 -14.80 -3.43
N PHE A 213 14.05 -16.08 -3.34
CA PHE A 213 13.86 -16.75 -2.07
C PHE A 213 15.21 -17.25 -1.51
N PRO A 214 15.37 -17.34 -0.17
CA PRO A 214 16.52 -17.98 0.45
C PRO A 214 16.67 -19.44 0.00
N GLN A 215 17.92 -19.94 -0.08
CA GLN A 215 18.20 -21.33 -0.49
C GLN A 215 17.45 -22.34 0.39
N ALA A 216 17.35 -22.09 1.71
CA ALA A 216 16.61 -22.95 2.63
C ALA A 216 15.13 -23.15 2.24
N VAL A 217 14.50 -22.10 1.66
CA VAL A 217 13.12 -22.20 1.13
C VAL A 217 13.08 -23.08 -0.12
N TYR A 218 14.07 -22.92 -1.03
CA TYR A 218 14.15 -23.77 -2.21
C TYR A 218 14.37 -25.24 -1.84
N ASP A 219 15.22 -25.53 -0.89
CA ASP A 219 15.51 -26.88 -0.39
C ASP A 219 14.24 -27.49 0.25
N GLU A 220 13.47 -26.73 1.01
CA GLU A 220 12.23 -27.17 1.64
C GLU A 220 11.16 -27.53 0.62
N ILE A 221 10.93 -26.65 -0.37
CA ILE A 221 9.88 -26.88 -1.36
C ILE A 221 10.18 -28.02 -2.34
N GLU A 222 11.43 -28.51 -2.43
CA GLU A 222 11.74 -29.66 -3.25
C GLU A 222 10.94 -30.90 -2.84
N SER A 223 10.70 -31.07 -1.53
CA SER A 223 9.95 -32.19 -0.96
C SER A 223 8.44 -32.09 -1.17
N ILE A 224 7.90 -30.92 -1.50
CA ILE A 224 6.45 -30.69 -1.67
C ILE A 224 5.98 -31.32 -2.98
N PRO A 225 5.00 -32.26 -2.92
CA PRO A 225 4.48 -32.94 -4.09
C PRO A 225 3.71 -31.96 -5.01
N GLN A 226 3.59 -32.31 -6.30
CA GLN A 226 2.81 -31.51 -7.26
C GLN A 226 1.41 -32.10 -7.54
N SER A 227 1.06 -33.17 -6.84
CA SER A 227 -0.27 -33.80 -6.84
C SER A 227 -0.70 -34.10 -5.40
N ILE A 228 -2.00 -34.14 -5.16
CA ILE A 228 -2.55 -34.51 -3.86
C ILE A 228 -2.27 -35.99 -3.56
N ASP A 229 -2.19 -36.35 -2.27
CA ASP A 229 -2.07 -37.71 -1.83
C ASP A 229 -3.49 -38.35 -1.71
N PRO A 230 -3.78 -39.43 -2.42
CA PRO A 230 -5.07 -40.12 -2.31
C PRO A 230 -5.42 -40.57 -0.88
N SER A 231 -4.43 -40.78 -0.01
CA SER A 231 -4.65 -41.17 1.39
C SER A 231 -5.28 -40.08 2.26
N ASP A 232 -5.19 -38.82 1.85
CA ASP A 232 -5.76 -37.67 2.58
C ASP A 232 -7.25 -37.43 2.22
N ILE A 233 -7.71 -37.97 1.08
CA ILE A 233 -9.08 -37.75 0.57
C ILE A 233 -10.15 -38.19 1.57
N PRO A 234 -10.04 -39.32 2.27
CA PRO A 234 -11.06 -39.73 3.24
C PRO A 234 -11.29 -38.77 4.41
N ASN A 235 -10.31 -37.92 4.69
CA ASN A 235 -10.37 -36.93 5.76
C ASN A 235 -10.95 -35.57 5.31
N ARG A 236 -11.40 -35.50 4.05
CA ARG A 236 -11.88 -34.26 3.41
C ARG A 236 -13.25 -34.52 2.77
N LEU A 237 -14.06 -33.48 2.63
CA LEU A 237 -15.28 -33.56 1.83
C LEU A 237 -14.89 -33.59 0.35
N ASP A 238 -15.20 -34.73 -0.30
CA ASP A 238 -14.94 -34.89 -1.73
C ASP A 238 -16.10 -34.31 -2.55
N ILE A 239 -15.83 -33.19 -3.23
CA ILE A 239 -16.78 -32.48 -4.09
C ILE A 239 -16.25 -32.31 -5.51
N ARG A 240 -15.40 -33.25 -5.97
CA ARG A 240 -14.83 -33.25 -7.31
C ARG A 240 -15.87 -33.44 -8.42
N ASP A 241 -17.05 -33.90 -8.08
CA ASP A 241 -18.22 -34.06 -8.96
C ASP A 241 -19.07 -32.77 -9.07
N TRP A 242 -18.79 -31.76 -8.25
CA TRP A 242 -19.50 -30.50 -8.36
C TRP A 242 -19.01 -29.70 -9.57
N GLN A 243 -19.91 -28.89 -10.14
CA GLN A 243 -19.54 -27.93 -11.16
C GLN A 243 -18.83 -26.73 -10.54
N ILE A 244 -17.51 -26.73 -10.60
CA ILE A 244 -16.64 -25.73 -9.97
C ILE A 244 -15.87 -25.03 -11.09
N VAL A 245 -15.78 -23.70 -11.04
CA VAL A 245 -15.04 -22.87 -12.01
C VAL A 245 -14.16 -21.86 -11.31
N THR A 246 -13.01 -21.53 -11.90
CA THR A 246 -12.23 -20.35 -11.55
C THR A 246 -12.52 -19.24 -12.54
N ILE A 247 -12.52 -17.96 -12.11
CA ILE A 247 -12.75 -16.79 -12.98
C ILE A 247 -11.73 -15.71 -12.61
N ASP A 248 -10.73 -15.52 -13.46
CA ASP A 248 -9.58 -14.68 -13.17
C ASP A 248 -9.18 -13.80 -14.37
N GLY A 249 -8.10 -13.04 -14.25
CA GLY A 249 -7.47 -12.37 -15.37
C GLY A 249 -6.87 -13.36 -16.39
N ASP A 250 -6.72 -12.91 -17.65
CA ASP A 250 -6.18 -13.76 -18.71
C ASP A 250 -4.77 -14.27 -18.39
N ASP A 251 -3.96 -13.46 -17.69
CA ASP A 251 -2.55 -13.75 -17.36
C ASP A 251 -2.36 -14.41 -15.98
N ALA A 252 -3.42 -14.60 -15.18
CA ALA A 252 -3.35 -15.15 -13.82
C ALA A 252 -2.85 -16.61 -13.86
N LYS A 253 -1.97 -16.95 -12.92
CA LYS A 253 -1.41 -18.31 -12.74
C LYS A 253 -1.60 -18.84 -11.32
N ASP A 254 -1.79 -17.96 -10.37
CA ASP A 254 -1.99 -18.18 -8.95
C ASP A 254 -3.49 -18.11 -8.62
N LEU A 255 -4.22 -19.15 -9.05
CA LEU A 255 -5.66 -19.22 -8.90
C LEU A 255 -6.01 -19.59 -7.46
N ASP A 256 -6.28 -18.57 -6.64
CA ASP A 256 -6.60 -18.69 -5.21
C ASP A 256 -7.99 -19.27 -4.98
N ASP A 257 -8.98 -18.91 -5.80
CA ASP A 257 -10.40 -19.15 -5.56
C ASP A 257 -11.11 -19.83 -6.73
N ALA A 258 -12.09 -20.64 -6.38
CA ALA A 258 -13.01 -21.27 -7.30
C ALA A 258 -14.43 -21.24 -6.72
N ILE A 259 -15.43 -21.22 -7.58
CA ILE A 259 -16.83 -21.03 -7.24
C ILE A 259 -17.68 -22.19 -7.74
N SER A 260 -18.61 -22.64 -6.89
CA SER A 260 -19.76 -23.46 -7.27
C SER A 260 -21.06 -22.80 -6.86
N LEU A 261 -22.11 -22.98 -7.63
CA LEU A 261 -23.43 -22.43 -7.32
C LEU A 261 -24.53 -23.38 -7.77
N LYS A 262 -25.50 -23.62 -6.86
CA LYS A 262 -26.68 -24.42 -7.13
C LYS A 262 -27.93 -23.73 -6.56
N LYS A 263 -29.02 -23.73 -7.30
CA LYS A 263 -30.35 -23.39 -6.77
C LYS A 263 -30.92 -24.60 -6.04
N LEU A 264 -31.40 -24.39 -4.81
CA LEU A 264 -32.02 -25.40 -3.98
C LEU A 264 -33.53 -25.46 -4.22
N ASP A 265 -34.15 -26.59 -3.85
CA ASP A 265 -35.59 -26.80 -4.02
C ASP A 265 -36.47 -25.81 -3.23
N ASN A 266 -35.93 -25.24 -2.14
CA ASN A 266 -36.58 -24.18 -1.37
C ASN A 266 -36.46 -22.76 -1.98
N GLY A 267 -35.79 -22.65 -3.12
CA GLY A 267 -35.56 -21.39 -3.84
C GLY A 267 -34.34 -20.61 -3.39
N ASN A 268 -33.65 -21.06 -2.34
CA ASN A 268 -32.37 -20.48 -1.92
C ASN A 268 -31.23 -20.87 -2.86
N TYR A 269 -30.08 -20.20 -2.73
CA TYR A 269 -28.86 -20.55 -3.42
C TYR A 269 -27.89 -21.26 -2.48
N GLN A 270 -27.25 -22.33 -2.93
CA GLN A 270 -26.07 -22.89 -2.29
C GLN A 270 -24.83 -22.34 -3.01
N LEU A 271 -24.14 -21.42 -2.38
CA LEU A 271 -22.87 -20.86 -2.88
C LEU A 271 -21.71 -21.56 -2.20
N GLY A 272 -20.83 -22.17 -2.99
CA GLY A 272 -19.54 -22.66 -2.52
C GLY A 272 -18.43 -21.73 -2.97
N VAL A 273 -17.67 -21.21 -2.01
CA VAL A 273 -16.40 -20.47 -2.24
C VAL A 273 -15.28 -21.37 -1.76
N HIS A 274 -14.47 -21.83 -2.72
CA HIS A 274 -13.43 -22.83 -2.52
C HIS A 274 -12.08 -22.17 -2.68
N ILE A 275 -11.31 -22.09 -1.59
CA ILE A 275 -10.02 -21.40 -1.55
C ILE A 275 -8.90 -22.42 -1.44
N ALA A 276 -7.84 -22.24 -2.22
CA ALA A 276 -6.65 -23.08 -2.19
C ALA A 276 -6.16 -23.32 -0.77
N ASP A 277 -6.00 -24.57 -0.36
CA ASP A 277 -5.57 -24.94 0.99
C ASP A 277 -4.06 -24.80 1.15
N VAL A 278 -3.58 -23.55 1.07
CA VAL A 278 -2.16 -23.21 1.20
C VAL A 278 -1.62 -23.59 2.58
N SER A 279 -2.46 -23.50 3.61
CA SER A 279 -2.07 -23.84 4.98
C SER A 279 -1.73 -25.32 5.21
N PHE A 280 -2.08 -26.18 4.25
CA PHE A 280 -1.69 -27.57 4.27
C PHE A 280 -0.22 -27.77 3.89
N TYR A 281 0.28 -26.96 2.95
CA TYR A 281 1.64 -27.05 2.42
C TYR A 281 2.63 -26.12 3.12
N VAL A 282 2.16 -25.00 3.65
CA VAL A 282 2.98 -24.00 4.34
C VAL A 282 2.79 -24.18 5.83
N GLU A 283 3.55 -25.13 6.40
CA GLU A 283 3.47 -25.46 7.82
C GLU A 283 4.11 -24.38 8.70
N GLU A 284 3.56 -24.20 9.90
CA GLU A 284 4.07 -23.24 10.86
C GLU A 284 5.48 -23.60 11.33
N GLY A 285 6.34 -22.60 11.50
CA GLY A 285 7.70 -22.77 11.96
C GLY A 285 8.74 -23.14 10.90
N THR A 286 8.31 -23.51 9.68
CA THR A 286 9.20 -23.84 8.56
C THR A 286 9.86 -22.60 7.96
N GLU A 287 10.93 -22.78 7.17
CA GLU A 287 11.60 -21.67 6.48
C GLU A 287 10.68 -21.00 5.46
N LEU A 288 9.86 -21.80 4.78
CA LEU A 288 8.82 -21.31 3.87
C LEU A 288 7.82 -20.41 4.60
N ASN A 289 7.36 -20.79 5.80
CA ASN A 289 6.46 -19.97 6.61
C ASN A 289 7.12 -18.69 7.09
N LYS A 290 8.37 -18.75 7.57
CA LYS A 290 9.11 -17.56 7.99
C LYS A 290 9.24 -16.55 6.86
N GLU A 291 9.53 -17.04 5.67
CA GLU A 291 9.64 -16.20 4.48
C GLU A 291 8.28 -15.62 4.04
N ALA A 292 7.20 -16.40 4.12
CA ALA A 292 5.84 -15.90 3.87
C ALA A 292 5.44 -14.78 4.84
N ILE A 293 5.78 -14.90 6.13
CA ILE A 293 5.60 -13.85 7.14
C ILE A 293 6.43 -12.61 6.78
N ARG A 294 7.71 -12.80 6.40
CA ARG A 294 8.63 -11.71 6.05
C ARG A 294 8.13 -10.92 4.85
N ARG A 295 7.62 -11.59 3.81
CA ARG A 295 7.07 -10.96 2.62
C ARG A 295 5.70 -10.35 2.87
N GLY A 296 4.85 -11.02 3.62
CA GLY A 296 3.51 -10.60 4.03
C GLY A 296 2.48 -10.56 2.91
N THR A 297 2.88 -10.18 1.70
CA THR A 297 2.03 -10.13 0.50
C THR A 297 2.85 -10.25 -0.79
N SER A 298 2.22 -10.68 -1.87
CA SER A 298 2.77 -10.55 -3.23
C SER A 298 2.69 -9.11 -3.69
N ILE A 299 3.61 -8.69 -4.59
CA ILE A 299 3.67 -7.34 -5.17
C ILE A 299 3.49 -7.47 -6.67
N TYR A 300 2.49 -6.77 -7.22
CA TYR A 300 2.10 -6.86 -8.64
C TYR A 300 2.63 -5.64 -9.41
N LEU A 301 3.71 -5.85 -10.15
CA LEU A 301 4.34 -4.80 -10.94
C LEU A 301 3.87 -4.87 -12.40
N VAL A 302 4.17 -3.83 -13.16
CA VAL A 302 3.70 -3.73 -14.56
C VAL A 302 4.25 -4.81 -15.50
N ASP A 303 5.41 -5.41 -15.17
CA ASP A 303 6.10 -6.41 -15.98
C ASP A 303 6.24 -7.78 -15.29
N ARG A 304 6.05 -7.85 -13.98
CA ARG A 304 6.26 -9.09 -13.18
C ARG A 304 5.50 -9.06 -11.87
N VAL A 305 5.45 -10.22 -11.23
CA VAL A 305 4.98 -10.38 -9.84
C VAL A 305 6.17 -10.78 -8.97
N ILE A 306 6.31 -10.14 -7.80
CA ILE A 306 7.18 -10.62 -6.73
C ILE A 306 6.29 -11.42 -5.77
N PRO A 307 6.33 -12.75 -5.82
CA PRO A 307 5.34 -13.56 -5.13
C PRO A 307 5.67 -13.71 -3.63
N MET A 308 4.63 -13.85 -2.81
CA MET A 308 4.76 -14.21 -1.41
C MET A 308 5.29 -15.65 -1.23
N LEU A 309 4.85 -16.55 -2.09
CA LEU A 309 5.24 -17.98 -2.09
C LEU A 309 5.94 -18.35 -3.40
N PRO A 310 6.92 -19.27 -3.39
CA PRO A 310 7.58 -19.74 -4.60
C PRO A 310 6.60 -20.27 -5.66
N HIS A 311 6.92 -20.08 -6.94
CA HIS A 311 6.04 -20.47 -8.07
C HIS A 311 5.67 -21.96 -8.09
N LYS A 312 6.51 -22.83 -7.51
CA LYS A 312 6.20 -24.27 -7.37
C LYS A 312 4.93 -24.48 -6.53
N LEU A 313 4.65 -23.60 -5.57
CA LEU A 313 3.42 -23.58 -4.79
C LEU A 313 2.37 -22.70 -5.44
N SER A 314 2.68 -21.40 -5.64
CA SER A 314 1.70 -20.40 -6.05
C SER A 314 1.05 -20.69 -7.41
N ASN A 315 1.81 -21.21 -8.37
CA ASN A 315 1.32 -21.55 -9.72
C ASN A 315 1.13 -23.07 -9.90
N GLY A 316 1.67 -23.87 -8.96
CA GLY A 316 1.68 -25.33 -8.99
C GLY A 316 0.58 -25.96 -8.13
N ILE A 317 1.01 -26.62 -7.03
CA ILE A 317 0.11 -27.45 -6.21
C ILE A 317 -1.01 -26.65 -5.52
N CYS A 318 -0.77 -25.38 -5.14
CA CYS A 318 -1.79 -24.53 -4.52
C CYS A 318 -2.77 -23.96 -5.56
N SER A 319 -2.34 -23.66 -6.79
CA SER A 319 -3.21 -23.09 -7.81
C SER A 319 -4.33 -24.05 -8.23
N LEU A 320 -5.58 -23.57 -8.22
CA LEU A 320 -6.79 -24.33 -8.53
C LEU A 320 -6.96 -24.54 -10.04
N ASN A 321 -5.94 -25.14 -10.68
CA ASN A 321 -5.88 -25.34 -12.12
C ASN A 321 -6.99 -26.28 -12.63
N GLU A 322 -7.44 -26.05 -13.87
CA GLU A 322 -8.50 -26.82 -14.52
C GLU A 322 -8.15 -28.31 -14.65
N GLY A 323 -9.10 -29.17 -14.35
CA GLY A 323 -9.05 -30.62 -14.58
C GLY A 323 -8.15 -31.41 -13.63
N VAL A 324 -7.56 -30.77 -12.61
CA VAL A 324 -6.68 -31.45 -11.63
C VAL A 324 -7.27 -31.39 -10.22
N ASP A 325 -7.00 -32.44 -9.44
CA ASP A 325 -7.43 -32.50 -8.06
C ASP A 325 -6.61 -31.57 -7.19
N ARG A 326 -7.27 -30.79 -6.33
CA ARG A 326 -6.66 -29.85 -5.42
C ARG A 326 -7.32 -29.90 -4.06
N TYR A 327 -6.51 -29.63 -3.01
CA TYR A 327 -7.05 -29.37 -1.67
C TYR A 327 -7.54 -27.93 -1.59
N ALA A 328 -8.70 -27.77 -0.98
CA ALA A 328 -9.28 -26.46 -0.70
C ALA A 328 -9.85 -26.40 0.71
N ILE A 329 -10.02 -25.18 1.22
CA ILE A 329 -10.91 -24.86 2.32
C ILE A 329 -12.13 -24.19 1.72
N SER A 330 -13.27 -24.80 1.90
CA SER A 330 -14.52 -24.37 1.27
C SER A 330 -15.48 -23.80 2.28
N CYS A 331 -15.91 -22.56 2.05
CA CYS A 331 -17.06 -21.96 2.73
C CYS A 331 -18.31 -22.21 1.89
N ILE A 332 -19.20 -23.07 2.35
CA ILE A 332 -20.44 -23.43 1.65
C ILE A 332 -21.59 -22.76 2.39
N MET A 333 -22.31 -21.87 1.70
CA MET A 333 -23.33 -21.00 2.27
C MET A 333 -24.68 -21.22 1.61
N GLU A 334 -25.75 -21.33 2.40
CA GLU A 334 -27.12 -21.23 1.89
C GLU A 334 -27.57 -19.77 1.99
N ILE A 335 -28.00 -19.19 0.87
CA ILE A 335 -28.35 -17.76 0.75
C ILE A 335 -29.79 -17.64 0.25
N ASN A 336 -30.60 -16.86 0.97
CA ASN A 336 -32.00 -16.62 0.62
C ASN A 336 -32.15 -15.51 -0.45
N ASP A 337 -33.39 -15.26 -0.87
CA ASP A 337 -33.77 -14.25 -1.87
C ASP A 337 -33.50 -12.78 -1.43
N LYS A 338 -33.18 -12.57 -0.13
CA LYS A 338 -32.79 -11.27 0.43
C LYS A 338 -31.26 -11.09 0.52
N GLY A 339 -30.51 -12.11 0.14
CA GLY A 339 -29.05 -12.13 0.23
C GLY A 339 -28.53 -12.42 1.64
N GLN A 340 -29.36 -12.96 2.54
CA GLN A 340 -28.93 -13.35 3.88
C GLN A 340 -28.39 -14.78 3.84
N VAL A 341 -27.24 -15.02 4.44
CA VAL A 341 -26.70 -16.35 4.72
C VAL A 341 -27.55 -16.94 5.84
N VAL A 342 -28.28 -17.99 5.54
CA VAL A 342 -29.21 -18.65 6.51
C VAL A 342 -28.59 -19.89 7.13
N ASP A 343 -27.62 -20.48 6.46
CA ASP A 343 -26.79 -21.58 6.95
C ASP A 343 -25.41 -21.55 6.28
N HIS A 344 -24.36 -22.00 6.96
CA HIS A 344 -23.04 -22.13 6.39
C HIS A 344 -22.20 -23.19 7.09
N ASN A 345 -21.26 -23.74 6.34
CA ASN A 345 -20.28 -24.67 6.86
C ASN A 345 -18.92 -24.42 6.21
N ILE A 346 -17.86 -24.65 6.97
CA ILE A 346 -16.47 -24.51 6.52
C ILE A 346 -15.82 -25.90 6.58
N TYR A 347 -15.40 -26.41 5.42
CA TYR A 347 -14.86 -27.77 5.28
C TYR A 347 -13.47 -27.81 4.64
N PRO A 348 -12.61 -28.74 5.07
CA PRO A 348 -11.48 -29.14 4.23
C PRO A 348 -12.05 -30.01 3.09
N THR A 349 -11.76 -29.64 1.84
CA THR A 349 -12.36 -30.29 0.67
C THR A 349 -11.30 -30.79 -0.31
N VAL A 350 -11.72 -31.69 -1.17
CA VAL A 350 -11.03 -32.02 -2.43
C VAL A 350 -11.91 -31.56 -3.57
N ILE A 351 -11.36 -30.73 -4.43
CA ILE A 351 -12.08 -30.17 -5.57
C ILE A 351 -11.37 -30.50 -6.89
N ARG A 352 -12.12 -30.37 -7.99
CA ARG A 352 -11.57 -30.36 -9.36
C ARG A 352 -12.28 -29.27 -10.15
N SER A 353 -11.55 -28.24 -10.55
CA SER A 353 -12.11 -27.18 -11.38
C SER A 353 -12.49 -27.74 -12.76
N SER A 354 -13.73 -27.52 -13.17
CA SER A 354 -14.26 -27.95 -14.47
C SER A 354 -13.76 -27.06 -15.61
N HIS A 355 -13.67 -25.76 -15.35
CA HIS A 355 -13.23 -24.75 -16.33
C HIS A 355 -12.42 -23.66 -15.66
N ARG A 356 -11.29 -23.31 -16.30
CA ARG A 356 -10.60 -22.04 -16.04
C ARG A 356 -11.20 -20.96 -16.92
N MET A 357 -12.03 -20.12 -16.33
CA MET A 357 -12.63 -18.99 -17.04
C MET A 357 -11.81 -17.72 -16.87
N THR A 358 -11.99 -16.78 -17.79
CA THR A 358 -11.47 -15.43 -17.64
C THR A 358 -12.61 -14.44 -17.52
N TYR A 359 -12.38 -13.29 -16.88
CA TYR A 359 -13.36 -12.20 -16.79
C TYR A 359 -13.91 -11.85 -18.18
N ASN A 360 -13.03 -11.74 -19.18
CA ASN A 360 -13.41 -11.46 -20.57
C ASN A 360 -14.36 -12.51 -21.15
N ASN A 361 -14.09 -13.78 -20.93
CA ASN A 361 -14.91 -14.87 -21.45
C ASN A 361 -16.29 -14.91 -20.80
N VAL A 362 -16.35 -14.76 -19.47
CA VAL A 362 -17.63 -14.73 -18.74
C VAL A 362 -18.46 -13.51 -19.13
N ASN A 363 -17.86 -12.34 -19.21
CA ASN A 363 -18.53 -11.13 -19.67
C ASN A 363 -19.11 -11.30 -21.08
N ALA A 364 -18.35 -11.90 -22.01
CA ALA A 364 -18.84 -12.17 -23.36
C ALA A 364 -19.97 -13.21 -23.38
N ILE A 365 -19.93 -14.23 -22.52
CA ILE A 365 -21.02 -15.23 -22.38
C ILE A 365 -22.30 -14.54 -21.89
N LEU A 366 -22.19 -13.72 -20.85
CA LEU A 366 -23.33 -12.97 -20.29
C LEU A 366 -23.90 -11.97 -21.29
N ALA A 367 -23.06 -11.36 -22.14
CA ALA A 367 -23.45 -10.49 -23.24
C ALA A 367 -24.03 -11.23 -24.45
N GLY A 368 -24.04 -12.57 -24.46
CA GLY A 368 -24.71 -13.37 -25.49
C GLY A 368 -23.82 -13.87 -26.62
N HIS A 369 -22.48 -13.88 -26.47
CA HIS A 369 -21.55 -14.36 -27.51
C HIS A 369 -21.76 -15.85 -27.84
N LYS A 370 -22.30 -16.14 -29.03
CA LYS A 370 -22.75 -17.49 -29.45
C LYS A 370 -21.64 -18.54 -29.42
N GLY A 371 -20.44 -18.20 -29.86
CA GLY A 371 -19.30 -19.11 -29.90
C GLY A 371 -18.86 -19.62 -28.53
N LEU A 372 -18.75 -18.69 -27.56
CA LEU A 372 -18.37 -19.02 -26.18
C LEU A 372 -19.50 -19.75 -25.44
N LYS A 373 -20.76 -19.39 -25.64
CA LYS A 373 -21.91 -20.16 -25.14
C LYS A 373 -21.94 -21.61 -25.65
N LYS A 374 -21.53 -21.84 -26.88
CA LYS A 374 -21.45 -23.19 -27.43
C LYS A 374 -20.25 -23.96 -26.83
N LYS A 375 -19.11 -23.29 -26.66
CA LYS A 375 -17.88 -23.91 -26.10
C LYS A 375 -18.08 -24.33 -24.66
N TYR A 376 -18.71 -23.48 -23.84
CA TYR A 376 -18.94 -23.69 -22.40
C TYR A 376 -20.41 -23.94 -22.09
N SER A 377 -21.09 -24.74 -22.97
CA SER A 377 -22.54 -24.95 -22.93
C SER A 377 -23.03 -25.55 -21.62
N ASP A 378 -22.20 -26.32 -20.94
CA ASP A 378 -22.45 -26.90 -19.60
C ASP A 378 -22.40 -25.89 -18.46
N ALA A 379 -21.69 -24.79 -18.64
CA ALA A 379 -21.51 -23.76 -17.58
C ALA A 379 -22.33 -22.46 -17.81
N VAL A 380 -23.01 -22.33 -18.95
CA VAL A 380 -23.76 -21.09 -19.26
C VAL A 380 -24.81 -20.78 -18.20
N GLU A 381 -25.60 -21.75 -17.77
CA GLU A 381 -26.62 -21.56 -16.74
C GLU A 381 -26.02 -21.16 -15.41
N LEU A 382 -24.88 -21.74 -15.05
CA LEU A 382 -24.13 -21.40 -13.85
C LEU A 382 -23.78 -19.89 -13.82
N PHE A 383 -23.25 -19.31 -14.92
CA PHE A 383 -22.89 -17.90 -14.97
C PHE A 383 -24.10 -16.96 -14.87
N PHE A 384 -25.25 -17.33 -15.45
CA PHE A 384 -26.47 -16.53 -15.27
C PHE A 384 -26.99 -16.59 -13.83
N ASN A 385 -26.96 -17.75 -13.18
CA ASN A 385 -27.31 -17.88 -11.77
C ASN A 385 -26.34 -17.11 -10.87
N MET A 386 -25.04 -17.13 -11.16
CA MET A 386 -24.03 -16.31 -10.46
C MET A 386 -24.35 -14.82 -10.57
N LYS A 387 -24.68 -14.34 -11.76
CA LYS A 387 -25.09 -12.96 -11.98
C LYS A 387 -26.33 -12.60 -11.16
N GLU A 388 -27.33 -13.48 -11.12
CA GLU A 388 -28.57 -13.25 -10.36
C GLU A 388 -28.28 -13.14 -8.84
N LEU A 389 -27.49 -14.08 -8.30
CA LEU A 389 -27.11 -14.04 -6.88
C LEU A 389 -26.24 -12.82 -6.54
N ALA A 390 -25.27 -12.49 -7.37
CA ALA A 390 -24.42 -11.31 -7.16
C ALA A 390 -25.24 -10.01 -7.10
N ALA A 391 -26.25 -9.88 -7.96
CA ALA A 391 -27.16 -8.73 -7.92
C ALA A 391 -27.97 -8.67 -6.61
N ILE A 392 -28.37 -9.81 -6.05
CA ILE A 392 -29.06 -9.89 -4.76
C ILE A 392 -28.11 -9.47 -3.61
N LEU A 393 -26.87 -9.97 -3.62
CA LEU A 393 -25.85 -9.64 -2.61
C LEU A 393 -25.47 -8.15 -2.67
N ARG A 394 -25.24 -7.61 -3.86
CA ARG A 394 -24.95 -6.18 -4.07
C ARG A 394 -26.09 -5.31 -3.53
N LYS A 395 -27.33 -5.66 -3.84
CA LYS A 395 -28.50 -4.92 -3.32
C LYS A 395 -28.60 -4.97 -1.78
N LYS A 396 -28.21 -6.08 -1.14
CA LYS A 396 -28.08 -6.18 0.33
C LYS A 396 -27.00 -5.22 0.83
N ARG A 397 -25.82 -5.23 0.20
CA ARG A 397 -24.67 -4.39 0.54
C ARG A 397 -25.01 -2.90 0.42
N ASP A 398 -25.64 -2.49 -0.69
CA ASP A 398 -26.08 -1.11 -0.92
C ASP A 398 -27.08 -0.64 0.14
N ARG A 399 -28.06 -1.49 0.52
CA ARG A 399 -29.02 -1.19 1.58
C ARG A 399 -28.37 -1.03 2.95
N ARG A 400 -27.27 -1.74 3.21
CA ARG A 400 -26.47 -1.62 4.44
C ARG A 400 -25.69 -0.30 4.47
N GLY A 401 -25.45 0.32 3.31
CA GLY A 401 -24.77 1.59 3.16
C GLY A 401 -23.27 1.45 2.89
N ALA A 402 -22.84 0.37 2.27
CA ALA A 402 -21.47 0.24 1.79
C ALA A 402 -21.13 1.38 0.81
N ILE A 403 -19.94 1.93 0.95
CA ILE A 403 -19.47 3.05 0.16
C ILE A 403 -18.71 2.50 -1.06
N ASP A 404 -19.27 2.68 -2.23
CA ASP A 404 -18.64 2.30 -3.50
C ASP A 404 -18.00 3.54 -4.14
N PHE A 405 -16.67 3.62 -4.09
CA PHE A 405 -15.90 4.62 -4.80
C PHE A 405 -15.60 4.08 -6.19
N ASP A 406 -16.42 4.35 -7.15
CA ASP A 406 -16.21 3.95 -8.55
C ASP A 406 -14.99 4.70 -9.13
N VAL A 407 -13.79 4.20 -8.85
CA VAL A 407 -12.53 4.82 -9.26
C VAL A 407 -11.97 4.05 -10.45
N ASP A 408 -11.71 4.79 -11.53
CA ASP A 408 -11.05 4.25 -12.71
C ASP A 408 -9.64 3.75 -12.37
N GLU A 409 -9.33 2.50 -12.70
CA GLU A 409 -8.00 1.91 -12.60
C GLU A 409 -7.33 1.93 -13.98
N ALA A 410 -6.08 2.36 -14.04
CA ALA A 410 -5.28 2.26 -15.24
C ALA A 410 -4.36 1.04 -15.21
N LYS A 411 -4.11 0.45 -16.38
CA LYS A 411 -3.08 -0.57 -16.60
C LYS A 411 -2.03 0.00 -17.55
N VAL A 412 -0.78 0.07 -17.08
CA VAL A 412 0.34 0.43 -17.95
C VAL A 412 0.77 -0.80 -18.73
N LEU A 413 0.80 -0.70 -20.05
CA LEU A 413 1.30 -1.73 -20.95
C LEU A 413 2.78 -1.49 -21.26
N VAL A 414 3.58 -2.56 -21.18
CA VAL A 414 5.01 -2.51 -21.47
C VAL A 414 5.37 -3.47 -22.62
N ASP A 415 6.42 -3.13 -23.37
CA ASP A 415 6.98 -4.00 -24.40
C ASP A 415 7.92 -5.08 -23.79
N ASP A 416 8.45 -5.97 -24.63
CA ASP A 416 9.38 -7.04 -24.23
C ASP A 416 10.67 -6.51 -23.58
N LYS A 417 10.94 -5.22 -23.69
CA LYS A 417 12.08 -4.51 -23.05
C LYS A 417 11.67 -3.79 -21.78
N GLY A 418 10.42 -3.95 -21.33
CA GLY A 418 9.89 -3.29 -20.14
C GLY A 418 9.64 -1.78 -20.30
N ARG A 419 9.57 -1.24 -21.53
CA ARG A 419 9.27 0.17 -21.79
C ARG A 419 7.78 0.39 -21.87
N ALA A 420 7.28 1.46 -21.27
CA ALA A 420 5.88 1.82 -21.32
C ALA A 420 5.47 2.20 -22.77
N VAL A 421 4.46 1.51 -23.31
CA VAL A 421 3.97 1.70 -24.67
C VAL A 421 2.55 2.27 -24.71
N ASP A 422 1.74 2.02 -23.67
CA ASP A 422 0.38 2.55 -23.57
C ASP A 422 -0.09 2.55 -22.11
N VAL A 423 -1.11 3.38 -21.83
CA VAL A 423 -1.81 3.42 -20.54
C VAL A 423 -3.30 3.36 -20.82
N ILE A 424 -3.91 2.24 -20.48
CA ILE A 424 -5.32 1.95 -20.77
C ILE A 424 -6.14 1.85 -19.49
N LEU A 425 -7.41 2.22 -19.55
CA LEU A 425 -8.34 1.97 -18.46
C LEU A 425 -8.67 0.48 -18.34
N ARG A 426 -8.70 -0.02 -17.13
CA ARG A 426 -9.21 -1.34 -16.81
C ARG A 426 -10.72 -1.27 -16.68
N ASN A 427 -11.43 -1.79 -17.66
CA ASN A 427 -12.88 -1.89 -17.58
C ASN A 427 -13.27 -3.06 -16.68
N ARG A 428 -13.87 -2.79 -15.52
CA ARG A 428 -14.53 -3.79 -14.71
C ARG A 428 -15.85 -4.19 -15.36
N GLY A 429 -16.04 -5.49 -15.55
CA GLY A 429 -17.26 -6.05 -16.13
C GLY A 429 -18.15 -6.72 -15.08
N GLU A 430 -19.24 -7.28 -15.55
CA GLU A 430 -20.21 -7.99 -14.69
C GLU A 430 -19.56 -9.16 -13.93
N SER A 431 -18.62 -9.88 -14.58
CA SER A 431 -17.93 -10.99 -13.95
C SER A 431 -17.00 -10.60 -12.82
N ASP A 432 -16.37 -9.41 -12.90
CA ASP A 432 -15.56 -8.86 -11.82
C ASP A 432 -16.43 -8.61 -10.58
N HIS A 433 -17.61 -8.02 -10.77
CA HIS A 433 -18.58 -7.80 -9.69
C HIS A 433 -19.13 -9.11 -9.10
N ILE A 434 -19.34 -10.14 -9.92
CA ILE A 434 -19.79 -11.45 -9.43
C ILE A 434 -18.77 -12.01 -8.43
N ILE A 435 -17.50 -12.06 -8.81
CA ILE A 435 -16.44 -12.61 -7.96
C ILE A 435 -16.26 -11.74 -6.72
N GLU A 436 -16.26 -10.42 -6.86
CA GLU A 436 -16.18 -9.48 -5.73
C GLU A 436 -17.26 -9.77 -4.68
N GLU A 437 -18.55 -9.84 -5.07
CA GLU A 437 -19.65 -10.08 -4.14
C GLU A 437 -19.54 -11.46 -3.44
N PHE A 438 -19.08 -12.50 -4.16
CA PHE A 438 -18.93 -13.82 -3.57
C PHE A 438 -17.75 -13.89 -2.59
N MET A 439 -16.64 -13.22 -2.91
CA MET A 439 -15.50 -13.12 -2.00
C MET A 439 -15.86 -12.31 -0.75
N LEU A 440 -16.58 -11.19 -0.90
CA LEU A 440 -17.08 -10.41 0.24
C LEU A 440 -17.99 -11.26 1.13
N CYS A 441 -18.95 -11.98 0.54
CA CYS A 441 -19.86 -12.84 1.29
C CYS A 441 -19.13 -13.93 2.09
N ALA A 442 -18.11 -14.57 1.49
CA ALA A 442 -17.31 -15.58 2.19
C ALA A 442 -16.47 -14.98 3.32
N ASN A 443 -15.82 -13.83 3.08
CA ASN A 443 -15.02 -13.11 4.05
C ASN A 443 -15.88 -12.66 5.26
N GLU A 444 -17.06 -12.10 5.02
CA GLU A 444 -18.06 -11.73 6.04
C GLU A 444 -18.47 -12.96 6.86
N THR A 445 -18.85 -14.05 6.18
CA THR A 445 -19.34 -15.29 6.84
C THR A 445 -18.26 -15.92 7.72
N VAL A 446 -17.02 -16.00 7.25
CA VAL A 446 -15.89 -16.52 8.04
C VAL A 446 -15.60 -15.63 9.24
N ALA A 447 -15.58 -14.30 9.05
CA ALA A 447 -15.33 -13.36 10.15
C ALA A 447 -16.42 -13.45 11.24
N GLU A 448 -17.67 -13.49 10.84
CA GLU A 448 -18.81 -13.62 11.75
C GLU A 448 -18.76 -14.95 12.54
N HIS A 449 -18.47 -16.07 11.84
CA HIS A 449 -18.34 -17.38 12.46
C HIS A 449 -17.32 -17.38 13.61
N PHE A 450 -16.10 -16.89 13.35
CA PHE A 450 -15.05 -16.87 14.37
C PHE A 450 -15.27 -15.82 15.46
N LYS A 451 -15.97 -14.73 15.16
CA LYS A 451 -16.36 -13.74 16.16
C LYS A 451 -17.31 -14.36 17.19
N TRP A 452 -18.29 -15.17 16.74
CA TRP A 452 -19.22 -15.84 17.65
C TRP A 452 -18.61 -17.05 18.38
N MET A 453 -17.52 -17.62 17.85
CA MET A 453 -16.74 -18.64 18.59
C MET A 453 -15.94 -18.04 19.75
N ASP A 454 -15.76 -16.73 19.80
CA ASP A 454 -15.01 -16.00 20.83
C ASP A 454 -13.59 -16.54 21.04
N VAL A 455 -12.87 -16.73 19.93
CA VAL A 455 -11.49 -17.21 19.90
C VAL A 455 -10.58 -16.12 19.31
N PRO A 456 -9.26 -16.12 19.64
CA PRO A 456 -8.28 -15.25 18.99
C PRO A 456 -8.31 -15.40 17.48
N PHE A 457 -8.51 -14.28 16.78
CA PHE A 457 -8.65 -14.28 15.32
C PHE A 457 -8.09 -12.98 14.72
N ILE A 458 -7.84 -12.96 13.41
CA ILE A 458 -7.37 -11.77 12.70
C ILE A 458 -8.51 -11.21 11.83
N TYR A 459 -8.72 -9.92 11.95
CA TYR A 459 -9.76 -9.18 11.20
C TYR A 459 -9.15 -8.17 10.26
N ARG A 460 -9.88 -7.82 9.21
CA ARG A 460 -9.62 -6.67 8.35
C ARG A 460 -10.57 -5.55 8.76
N ILE A 461 -10.03 -4.53 9.41
CA ILE A 461 -10.82 -3.43 9.94
C ILE A 461 -10.65 -2.16 9.12
N HIS A 462 -11.69 -1.34 9.12
CA HIS A 462 -11.69 0.00 8.59
C HIS A 462 -12.43 0.91 9.56
N GLU A 463 -11.68 1.71 10.29
CA GLU A 463 -12.21 2.57 11.34
C GLU A 463 -13.00 3.75 10.80
N TYR A 464 -13.80 4.37 11.63
CA TYR A 464 -14.53 5.59 11.30
C TYR A 464 -13.57 6.70 10.88
N PRO A 465 -13.95 7.54 9.90
CA PRO A 465 -13.15 8.70 9.52
C PRO A 465 -12.97 9.64 10.71
N LYS A 466 -11.78 10.29 10.81
CA LYS A 466 -11.52 11.29 11.85
C LYS A 466 -12.47 12.48 11.69
N LYS A 467 -13.04 12.96 12.80
CA LYS A 467 -14.02 14.06 12.84
C LYS A 467 -13.52 15.31 12.11
N GLU A 468 -12.26 15.67 12.32
CA GLU A 468 -11.63 16.84 11.72
C GLU A 468 -11.61 16.75 10.20
N LYS A 469 -11.27 15.59 9.65
CA LYS A 469 -11.27 15.36 8.21
C LYS A 469 -12.68 15.38 7.61
N LEU A 470 -13.66 14.80 8.32
CA LEU A 470 -15.05 14.90 7.90
C LEU A 470 -15.58 16.34 7.96
N GLN A 471 -15.18 17.13 8.96
CA GLN A 471 -15.53 18.55 9.02
C GLN A 471 -14.98 19.34 7.83
N GLN A 472 -13.73 19.08 7.42
CA GLN A 472 -13.15 19.66 6.21
C GLN A 472 -13.94 19.26 4.96
N PHE A 473 -14.24 17.96 4.81
CA PHE A 473 -15.06 17.45 3.72
C PHE A 473 -16.44 18.15 3.67
N VAL A 474 -17.15 18.20 4.79
CA VAL A 474 -18.47 18.85 4.89
C VAL A 474 -18.42 20.34 4.53
N SER A 475 -17.34 21.04 4.93
CA SER A 475 -17.18 22.47 4.62
C SER A 475 -17.11 22.73 3.11
N ILE A 476 -16.64 21.76 2.32
CA ILE A 476 -16.55 21.86 0.85
C ILE A 476 -17.81 21.29 0.18
N ALA A 477 -18.35 20.18 0.69
CA ALA A 477 -19.53 19.54 0.11
C ALA A 477 -20.82 20.37 0.27
N LYS A 478 -20.95 21.06 1.42
CA LYS A 478 -22.16 21.87 1.71
C LYS A 478 -22.41 23.02 0.73
N PRO A 479 -21.42 23.84 0.32
CA PRO A 479 -21.60 24.84 -0.72
C PRO A 479 -21.98 24.27 -2.10
N LEU A 480 -21.63 22.99 -2.37
CA LEU A 480 -21.99 22.27 -3.58
C LEU A 480 -23.43 21.68 -3.51
N GLY A 481 -24.13 21.84 -2.38
CA GLY A 481 -25.50 21.37 -2.20
C GLY A 481 -25.62 20.02 -1.48
N TYR A 482 -24.52 19.43 -1.08
CA TYR A 482 -24.51 18.12 -0.40
C TYR A 482 -24.41 18.29 1.12
N THR A 483 -25.34 17.68 1.85
CA THR A 483 -25.42 17.80 3.32
C THR A 483 -25.42 16.43 3.98
N ILE A 484 -24.66 16.33 5.08
CA ILE A 484 -24.66 15.17 5.95
C ILE A 484 -25.67 15.38 7.08
N HIS A 485 -26.47 14.37 7.36
CA HIS A 485 -27.39 14.36 8.48
C HIS A 485 -26.83 13.50 9.63
N GLY A 486 -26.91 14.00 10.86
CA GLY A 486 -26.47 13.30 12.07
C GLY A 486 -25.15 13.80 12.64
N SER A 487 -24.60 13.02 13.57
CA SER A 487 -23.33 13.35 14.26
C SER A 487 -22.13 12.94 13.42
N LEU A 488 -21.14 13.81 13.27
CA LEU A 488 -19.88 13.49 12.60
C LEU A 488 -18.96 12.57 13.42
N GLU A 489 -19.22 12.38 14.71
CA GLU A 489 -18.45 11.47 15.57
C GLU A 489 -18.80 10.00 15.36
N LYS A 490 -20.07 9.74 15.02
CA LYS A 490 -20.59 8.39 14.72
C LYS A 490 -21.47 8.47 13.48
N ILE A 491 -20.85 8.86 12.38
CA ILE A 491 -21.54 8.98 11.11
C ILE A 491 -21.98 7.60 10.60
N ASN A 492 -23.23 7.53 10.12
CA ASN A 492 -23.69 6.32 9.45
C ASN A 492 -23.05 6.24 8.04
N PRO A 493 -22.38 5.12 7.68
CA PRO A 493 -21.85 4.93 6.32
C PRO A 493 -22.88 5.19 5.22
N HIS A 494 -24.15 4.85 5.46
CA HIS A 494 -25.25 5.08 4.53
C HIS A 494 -25.42 6.55 4.12
N GLU A 495 -25.15 7.51 5.01
CA GLU A 495 -25.22 8.95 4.68
C GLU A 495 -24.15 9.34 3.64
N LEU A 496 -22.96 8.76 3.74
CA LEU A 496 -21.87 9.01 2.81
C LEU A 496 -22.09 8.29 1.48
N ALA A 497 -22.56 7.04 1.53
CA ALA A 497 -22.94 6.29 0.33
C ALA A 497 -24.06 7.00 -0.45
N ARG A 498 -25.09 7.51 0.25
CA ARG A 498 -26.17 8.31 -0.36
C ARG A 498 -25.63 9.55 -1.07
N MET A 499 -24.69 10.26 -0.44
CA MET A 499 -24.09 11.47 -1.01
C MET A 499 -23.33 11.17 -2.31
N ILE A 500 -22.56 10.07 -2.36
CA ILE A 500 -21.89 9.63 -3.59
C ILE A 500 -22.93 9.32 -4.66
N GLU A 501 -23.98 8.57 -4.32
CA GLU A 501 -25.02 8.18 -5.28
C GLU A 501 -25.79 9.40 -5.82
N GLU A 502 -26.15 10.35 -4.95
CA GLU A 502 -26.79 11.61 -5.35
C GLU A 502 -25.90 12.48 -6.24
N SER A 503 -24.58 12.36 -6.12
CA SER A 503 -23.62 13.10 -6.96
C SER A 503 -23.39 12.46 -8.33
N LYS A 504 -23.72 11.18 -8.53
CA LYS A 504 -23.50 10.47 -9.80
C LYS A 504 -24.12 11.21 -10.99
N GLY A 505 -23.31 11.37 -12.03
CA GLY A 505 -23.72 12.09 -13.25
C GLY A 505 -23.72 13.60 -13.12
N THR A 506 -23.32 14.17 -12.00
CA THR A 506 -23.11 15.61 -11.83
C THR A 506 -21.63 15.97 -11.98
N PRO A 507 -21.29 17.22 -12.34
CA PRO A 507 -19.88 17.67 -12.41
C PRO A 507 -19.15 17.59 -11.05
N GLU A 508 -19.89 17.57 -9.95
CA GLU A 508 -19.37 17.54 -8.59
C GLU A 508 -18.99 16.14 -8.11
N HIS A 509 -19.37 15.09 -8.85
CA HIS A 509 -19.16 13.69 -8.44
C HIS A 509 -17.70 13.38 -8.10
N ASP A 510 -16.77 13.75 -8.99
CA ASP A 510 -15.34 13.49 -8.81
C ASP A 510 -14.79 14.24 -7.60
N ILE A 511 -15.28 15.46 -7.33
CA ILE A 511 -14.90 16.25 -6.17
C ILE A 511 -15.35 15.53 -4.89
N ILE A 512 -16.62 15.17 -4.83
CA ILE A 512 -17.23 14.51 -3.66
C ILE A 512 -16.54 13.19 -3.39
N SER A 513 -16.38 12.33 -4.41
CA SER A 513 -15.72 11.02 -4.28
C SER A 513 -14.27 11.13 -3.84
N THR A 514 -13.48 12.01 -4.45
CA THR A 514 -12.06 12.21 -4.12
C THR A 514 -11.88 12.76 -2.69
N LEU A 515 -12.65 13.78 -2.32
CA LEU A 515 -12.53 14.39 -0.99
C LEU A 515 -13.02 13.46 0.12
N LEU A 516 -14.09 12.72 -0.16
CA LEU A 516 -14.58 11.71 0.77
C LEU A 516 -13.55 10.59 0.96
N LEU A 517 -12.98 10.05 -0.12
CA LEU A 517 -11.93 9.04 -0.05
C LEU A 517 -10.72 9.52 0.77
N ARG A 518 -10.29 10.78 0.58
CA ARG A 518 -9.20 11.39 1.35
C ARG A 518 -9.54 11.58 2.84
N SER A 519 -10.81 11.66 3.19
CA SER A 519 -11.26 11.78 4.58
C SER A 519 -11.30 10.44 5.31
N MET A 520 -11.32 9.32 4.57
CA MET A 520 -11.35 7.97 5.13
C MET A 520 -10.04 7.60 5.82
N GLN A 521 -10.13 6.70 6.78
CA GLN A 521 -8.99 6.00 7.35
C GLN A 521 -8.49 4.94 6.36
N LYS A 522 -7.28 4.42 6.55
CA LYS A 522 -6.81 3.26 5.80
C LYS A 522 -7.27 1.98 6.51
N ALA A 523 -7.77 1.02 5.75
CA ALA A 523 -8.04 -0.30 6.29
C ALA A 523 -6.71 -0.97 6.72
N ARG A 524 -6.75 -1.79 7.78
CA ARG A 524 -5.61 -2.49 8.35
C ARG A 524 -6.03 -3.83 8.94
N TYR A 525 -5.07 -4.67 9.25
CA TYR A 525 -5.35 -5.90 10.01
C TYR A 525 -5.25 -5.62 11.51
N ASP A 526 -6.09 -6.31 12.29
CA ASP A 526 -6.13 -6.19 13.75
C ASP A 526 -6.63 -7.50 14.38
N ALA A 527 -6.23 -7.75 15.62
CA ALA A 527 -6.78 -8.84 16.43
C ALA A 527 -8.19 -8.51 16.98
N GLN A 528 -8.54 -7.23 17.03
CA GLN A 528 -9.86 -6.79 17.49
C GLN A 528 -10.83 -6.61 16.33
N CYS A 529 -12.03 -7.12 16.47
CA CYS A 529 -13.11 -6.94 15.51
C CYS A 529 -13.76 -5.56 15.70
N LEU A 530 -13.27 -4.55 14.99
CA LEU A 530 -13.74 -3.15 15.07
C LEU A 530 -14.70 -2.78 13.92
N GLY A 531 -15.06 -3.76 13.07
CA GLY A 531 -15.87 -3.54 11.88
C GLY A 531 -15.14 -2.94 10.70
N HIS A 532 -15.82 -2.85 9.57
CA HIS A 532 -15.28 -2.30 8.33
C HIS A 532 -16.18 -1.18 7.80
N PHE A 533 -15.86 0.07 8.14
CA PHE A 533 -16.68 1.24 7.84
C PHE A 533 -17.06 1.37 6.36
N GLY A 534 -16.08 1.21 5.45
CA GLY A 534 -16.34 1.34 4.01
C GLY A 534 -17.29 0.28 3.45
N LEU A 535 -17.29 -0.94 4.01
CA LEU A 535 -18.23 -2.01 3.66
C LEU A 535 -19.55 -1.94 4.47
N ALA A 536 -19.62 -1.04 5.44
CA ALA A 536 -20.70 -0.95 6.41
C ALA A 536 -20.96 -2.31 7.10
N ASP A 537 -19.90 -3.07 7.40
CA ASP A 537 -19.97 -4.40 7.98
C ASP A 537 -19.40 -4.45 9.40
N GLU A 538 -20.03 -5.23 10.27
CA GLU A 538 -19.57 -5.41 11.65
C GLU A 538 -18.47 -6.47 11.76
N PHE A 539 -18.42 -7.43 10.82
CA PHE A 539 -17.51 -8.57 10.85
C PHE A 539 -16.84 -8.74 9.49
N TYR A 540 -15.55 -8.48 9.41
CA TYR A 540 -14.85 -8.66 8.15
C TYR A 540 -13.42 -9.18 8.38
N THR A 541 -13.02 -10.13 7.55
CA THR A 541 -11.65 -10.66 7.47
C THR A 541 -11.27 -10.88 6.02
N HIS A 542 -10.02 -11.22 5.79
CA HIS A 542 -9.55 -11.73 4.51
C HIS A 542 -9.29 -13.24 4.61
N PHE A 543 -10.03 -14.02 3.82
CA PHE A 543 -9.96 -15.48 3.78
C PHE A 543 -9.62 -16.01 2.38
N THR A 544 -9.88 -15.22 1.35
CA THR A 544 -10.04 -15.68 -0.03
C THR A 544 -8.78 -15.68 -0.88
N SER A 545 -7.60 -15.26 -0.34
CA SER A 545 -6.37 -15.18 -1.14
C SER A 545 -5.08 -15.57 -0.40
N PRO A 546 -4.97 -16.81 0.13
CA PRO A 546 -3.82 -17.24 0.93
C PRO A 546 -2.53 -17.46 0.13
N ILE A 547 -2.58 -17.58 -1.20
CA ILE A 547 -1.38 -17.68 -2.05
C ILE A 547 -0.61 -16.35 -2.03
N ARG A 548 -1.33 -15.24 -1.98
CA ARG A 548 -0.76 -13.90 -2.15
C ARG A 548 -0.86 -12.99 -0.93
N ARG A 549 -1.59 -13.35 0.13
CA ARG A 549 -1.71 -12.57 1.38
C ARG A 549 -1.49 -13.45 2.61
N TYR A 550 -0.55 -13.06 3.45
CA TYR A 550 -0.25 -13.81 4.68
C TYR A 550 -1.40 -13.82 5.70
N PRO A 551 -2.17 -12.75 5.92
CA PRO A 551 -3.34 -12.79 6.80
C PRO A 551 -4.37 -13.87 6.43
N ASP A 552 -4.62 -14.08 5.15
CA ASP A 552 -5.51 -15.14 4.66
C ASP A 552 -4.95 -16.53 4.99
N LEU A 553 -3.64 -16.72 4.80
CA LEU A 553 -2.96 -17.96 5.21
C LEU A 553 -3.06 -18.18 6.73
N LEU A 554 -2.94 -17.14 7.52
CA LEU A 554 -3.14 -17.20 8.98
C LEU A 554 -4.58 -17.58 9.33
N VAL A 555 -5.58 -16.96 8.68
CA VAL A 555 -7.00 -17.33 8.82
C VAL A 555 -7.21 -18.82 8.52
N HIS A 556 -6.63 -19.35 7.44
CA HIS A 556 -6.71 -20.77 7.10
C HIS A 556 -6.10 -21.67 8.19
N ARG A 557 -5.01 -21.26 8.84
CA ARG A 557 -4.42 -21.99 9.98
C ARG A 557 -5.32 -21.97 11.19
N LEU A 558 -5.91 -20.83 11.51
CA LEU A 558 -6.86 -20.71 12.62
C LEU A 558 -8.11 -21.57 12.38
N ILE A 559 -8.66 -21.56 11.15
CA ILE A 559 -9.73 -22.47 10.72
C ILE A 559 -9.32 -23.93 10.96
N ARG A 560 -8.14 -24.32 10.48
CA ARG A 560 -7.64 -25.68 10.66
C ARG A 560 -7.48 -26.07 12.13
N THR A 561 -6.98 -25.17 12.95
CA THR A 561 -6.75 -25.41 14.38
C THR A 561 -8.06 -25.55 15.13
N TYR A 562 -8.96 -24.59 15.01
CA TYR A 562 -10.19 -24.56 15.78
C TYR A 562 -11.27 -25.49 15.24
N LEU A 563 -11.50 -25.51 13.92
CA LEU A 563 -12.62 -26.29 13.35
C LEU A 563 -12.21 -27.71 12.95
N PHE A 564 -11.04 -27.90 12.32
CA PHE A 564 -10.70 -29.23 11.80
C PHE A 564 -10.02 -30.12 12.83
N LYS A 565 -9.17 -29.53 13.68
CA LYS A 565 -8.47 -30.25 14.76
C LYS A 565 -9.18 -30.14 16.12
N ASN A 566 -10.15 -29.22 16.25
CA ASN A 566 -10.84 -28.90 17.51
C ASN A 566 -9.85 -28.63 18.66
N ASP A 567 -8.75 -27.91 18.36
CA ASP A 567 -7.67 -27.62 19.28
C ASP A 567 -7.74 -26.17 19.79
N TYR A 568 -8.03 -26.01 21.07
CA TYR A 568 -8.10 -24.73 21.78
C TYR A 568 -6.93 -24.52 22.74
N SER A 569 -5.97 -25.44 22.78
CA SER A 569 -4.86 -25.39 23.75
C SER A 569 -3.90 -24.22 23.51
N ARG A 570 -3.89 -23.67 22.29
CA ARG A 570 -2.98 -22.60 21.87
C ARG A 570 -3.61 -21.20 21.88
N MET A 571 -4.77 -21.01 22.49
CA MET A 571 -5.47 -19.70 22.48
C MET A 571 -4.59 -18.57 23.01
N ASN A 572 -3.92 -18.76 24.16
CA ASN A 572 -3.05 -17.72 24.75
C ASN A 572 -1.86 -17.37 23.84
N GLU A 573 -1.30 -18.36 23.14
CA GLU A 573 -0.22 -18.13 22.17
C GLU A 573 -0.71 -17.28 21.00
N PHE A 574 -1.92 -17.56 20.50
CA PHE A 574 -2.52 -16.78 19.42
C PHE A 574 -2.91 -15.37 19.86
N GLU A 575 -3.35 -15.16 21.10
CA GLU A 575 -3.63 -13.82 21.65
C GLU A 575 -2.39 -12.92 21.62
N GLU A 576 -1.20 -13.47 21.87
CA GLU A 576 0.05 -12.73 21.84
C GLU A 576 0.59 -12.55 20.40
N MET A 577 0.45 -13.56 19.55
CA MET A 577 1.03 -13.61 18.22
C MET A 577 0.25 -12.78 17.19
N ILE A 578 -1.10 -12.86 17.20
CA ILE A 578 -1.93 -12.26 16.15
C ILE A 578 -1.75 -10.74 16.06
N PRO A 579 -1.70 -9.96 17.15
CA PRO A 579 -1.48 -8.51 17.05
C PRO A 579 -0.18 -8.16 16.32
N VAL A 580 0.90 -8.89 16.60
CA VAL A 580 2.21 -8.67 15.96
C VAL A 580 2.16 -8.98 14.46
N LEU A 581 1.54 -10.10 14.08
CA LEU A 581 1.39 -10.49 12.67
C LEU A 581 0.43 -9.56 11.92
N ALA A 582 -0.61 -9.05 12.56
CA ALA A 582 -1.55 -8.09 11.98
C ALA A 582 -0.84 -6.75 11.66
N GLU A 583 -0.05 -6.24 12.60
CA GLU A 583 0.75 -5.02 12.37
C GLU A 583 1.77 -5.23 11.26
N GLN A 584 2.52 -6.32 11.31
CA GLN A 584 3.50 -6.64 10.28
C GLN A 584 2.86 -6.77 8.89
N SER A 585 1.73 -7.47 8.78
CA SER A 585 0.99 -7.63 7.53
C SER A 585 0.50 -6.30 6.97
N SER A 586 -0.02 -5.43 7.83
CA SER A 586 -0.46 -4.07 7.45
C SER A 586 0.71 -3.21 6.97
N ASN A 587 1.89 -3.36 7.58
CA ASN A 587 3.10 -2.66 7.16
C ASN A 587 3.60 -3.16 5.80
N ARG A 588 3.60 -4.50 5.58
CA ARG A 588 4.01 -5.10 4.30
C ARG A 588 3.06 -4.76 3.16
N GLU A 589 1.76 -4.73 3.41
CA GLU A 589 0.77 -4.26 2.44
C GLU A 589 1.03 -2.81 2.03
N ARG A 590 1.32 -1.91 2.98
CA ARG A 590 1.66 -0.51 2.65
C ARG A 590 2.91 -0.41 1.77
N ILE A 591 3.95 -1.16 2.11
CA ILE A 591 5.19 -1.19 1.30
C ILE A 591 4.88 -1.70 -0.11
N ALA A 592 4.08 -2.75 -0.26
CA ALA A 592 3.69 -3.28 -1.57
C ALA A 592 2.97 -2.22 -2.41
N ILE A 593 1.96 -1.55 -1.82
CA ILE A 593 1.20 -0.46 -2.48
C ILE A 593 2.13 0.71 -2.87
N ASP A 594 3.07 1.08 -2.00
CA ASP A 594 4.01 2.18 -2.28
C ASP A 594 4.94 1.83 -3.45
N ILE A 595 5.43 0.58 -3.52
CA ILE A 595 6.25 0.08 -4.64
C ILE A 595 5.43 0.07 -5.94
N GLU A 596 4.23 -0.52 -5.93
CA GLU A 596 3.34 -0.61 -7.08
C GLU A 596 3.04 0.78 -7.65
N ARG A 597 2.66 1.72 -6.78
CA ARG A 597 2.41 3.12 -7.16
C ARG A 597 3.67 3.79 -7.72
N GLU A 598 4.82 3.64 -7.05
CA GLU A 598 6.06 4.26 -7.48
C GLU A 598 6.51 3.75 -8.85
N VAL A 599 6.32 2.45 -9.13
CA VAL A 599 6.59 1.85 -10.45
C VAL A 599 5.59 2.34 -11.49
N GLU A 600 4.32 2.42 -11.15
CA GLU A 600 3.28 2.93 -12.05
C GLU A 600 3.53 4.38 -12.44
N ASP A 601 3.80 5.27 -11.46
CA ASP A 601 4.12 6.67 -11.68
C ASP A 601 5.37 6.85 -12.56
N MET A 602 6.41 6.03 -12.31
CA MET A 602 7.63 6.01 -13.12
C MET A 602 7.31 5.64 -14.58
N LYS A 603 6.47 4.63 -14.80
CA LYS A 603 6.11 4.17 -16.14
C LYS A 603 5.13 5.10 -16.84
N LYS A 604 4.22 5.74 -16.13
CA LYS A 604 3.39 6.82 -16.66
C LYS A 604 4.24 8.02 -17.12
N ALA A 605 5.24 8.42 -16.33
CA ALA A 605 6.17 9.47 -16.71
C ALA A 605 7.06 9.05 -17.91
N GLU A 606 7.50 7.77 -17.99
CA GLU A 606 8.20 7.23 -19.15
C GLU A 606 7.34 7.32 -20.41
N PHE A 607 6.07 6.90 -20.34
CA PHE A 607 5.13 7.01 -21.46
C PHE A 607 4.97 8.46 -21.91
N MET A 608 4.69 9.38 -20.97
CA MET A 608 4.48 10.80 -21.28
C MET A 608 5.74 11.51 -21.80
N SER A 609 6.94 10.99 -21.52
CA SER A 609 8.18 11.55 -22.06
C SER A 609 8.25 11.48 -23.60
N HIS A 610 7.51 10.53 -24.20
CA HIS A 610 7.40 10.41 -25.66
C HIS A 610 6.34 11.33 -26.26
N HIS A 611 5.53 11.98 -25.44
CA HIS A 611 4.42 12.85 -25.83
C HIS A 611 4.68 14.34 -25.53
N VAL A 612 5.94 14.73 -25.27
CA VAL A 612 6.31 16.13 -24.99
C VAL A 612 5.94 17.02 -26.18
N GLY A 613 5.23 18.11 -25.89
CA GLY A 613 4.69 19.07 -26.89
C GLY A 613 3.27 18.75 -27.36
N GLU A 614 2.74 17.57 -27.11
CA GLU A 614 1.37 17.20 -27.47
C GLU A 614 0.35 17.81 -26.51
N VAL A 615 -0.89 17.93 -26.98
CA VAL A 615 -2.00 18.58 -26.27
C VAL A 615 -3.06 17.55 -25.96
N PHE A 616 -3.47 17.51 -24.71
CA PHE A 616 -4.50 16.61 -24.20
C PHE A 616 -5.66 17.38 -23.57
N ASP A 617 -6.84 16.81 -23.64
CA ASP A 617 -7.99 17.20 -22.81
C ASP A 617 -7.87 16.50 -21.45
N GLY A 618 -8.20 17.19 -20.37
CA GLY A 618 -8.19 16.66 -19.02
C GLY A 618 -9.08 17.47 -18.09
N TYR A 619 -9.09 17.14 -16.84
CA TYR A 619 -9.80 17.87 -15.79
C TYR A 619 -8.90 18.09 -14.57
N ILE A 620 -9.18 19.15 -13.82
CA ILE A 620 -8.42 19.47 -12.61
C ILE A 620 -8.79 18.47 -11.52
N SER A 621 -7.83 17.64 -11.10
CA SER A 621 -8.02 16.58 -10.09
C SER A 621 -7.72 17.06 -8.67
N SER A 622 -6.80 18.01 -8.50
CA SER A 622 -6.51 18.60 -7.21
C SER A 622 -5.85 19.98 -7.35
N ILE A 623 -6.00 20.81 -6.30
CA ILE A 623 -5.47 22.17 -6.25
C ILE A 623 -4.62 22.34 -5.01
N THR A 624 -3.47 22.99 -5.18
CA THR A 624 -2.47 23.23 -4.13
C THR A 624 -2.01 24.67 -4.15
N SER A 625 -1.23 25.09 -3.14
CA SER A 625 -0.64 26.44 -3.08
C SER A 625 0.40 26.74 -4.17
N PHE A 626 0.91 25.72 -4.87
CA PHE A 626 1.92 25.87 -5.94
C PHE A 626 1.37 25.61 -7.34
N GLY A 627 0.09 25.23 -7.49
CA GLY A 627 -0.54 24.97 -8.77
C GLY A 627 -1.68 23.97 -8.66
N PHE A 628 -2.05 23.37 -9.78
CA PHE A 628 -3.07 22.33 -9.80
C PHE A 628 -2.64 21.13 -10.63
N PHE A 629 -3.11 19.96 -10.23
CA PHE A 629 -2.93 18.73 -10.99
C PHE A 629 -4.07 18.54 -11.97
N VAL A 630 -3.72 18.03 -13.13
CA VAL A 630 -4.69 17.70 -14.19
C VAL A 630 -4.61 16.21 -14.46
N SER A 631 -5.74 15.53 -14.37
CA SER A 631 -5.89 14.12 -14.75
C SER A 631 -6.38 14.03 -16.19
N LEU A 632 -5.70 13.18 -16.97
CA LEU A 632 -6.10 12.84 -18.33
C LEU A 632 -7.13 11.69 -18.31
N PRO A 633 -7.86 11.44 -19.42
CA PRO A 633 -8.84 10.34 -19.47
C PRO A 633 -8.29 8.94 -19.15
N ASN A 634 -6.99 8.73 -19.31
CA ASN A 634 -6.30 7.48 -18.97
C ASN A 634 -5.68 7.50 -17.56
N THR A 635 -6.14 8.36 -16.66
CA THR A 635 -5.69 8.54 -15.27
C THR A 635 -4.25 9.02 -15.08
N ILE A 636 -3.57 9.46 -16.15
CA ILE A 636 -2.26 10.09 -16.00
C ILE A 636 -2.45 11.48 -15.42
N GLU A 637 -1.75 11.78 -14.33
CA GLU A 637 -1.75 13.10 -13.72
C GLU A 637 -0.46 13.88 -14.00
N GLY A 638 -0.60 15.19 -14.21
CA GLY A 638 0.52 16.10 -14.34
C GLY A 638 0.22 17.46 -13.70
N LEU A 639 1.28 18.16 -13.32
CA LEU A 639 1.23 19.44 -12.62
C LEU A 639 1.21 20.61 -13.60
N VAL A 640 0.24 21.50 -13.47
CA VAL A 640 0.29 22.87 -14.00
C VAL A 640 0.78 23.77 -12.86
N HIS A 641 2.05 24.13 -12.88
CA HIS A 641 2.64 24.98 -11.83
C HIS A 641 2.09 26.41 -11.93
N MET A 642 1.82 27.05 -10.79
CA MET A 642 1.24 28.40 -10.73
C MET A 642 2.07 29.45 -11.49
N THR A 643 3.40 29.31 -11.55
CA THR A 643 4.28 30.21 -12.30
C THR A 643 4.11 30.12 -13.81
N SER A 644 3.51 29.04 -14.34
CA SER A 644 3.18 28.90 -15.76
C SER A 644 1.90 29.65 -16.16
N LEU A 645 1.09 30.05 -15.18
CA LEU A 645 -0.12 30.85 -15.38
C LEU A 645 0.26 32.32 -15.52
N THR A 646 0.58 32.75 -16.74
CA THR A 646 1.13 34.10 -17.01
C THR A 646 0.06 35.18 -17.26
N ASP A 647 -1.21 34.84 -17.14
CA ASP A 647 -2.35 35.73 -17.41
C ASP A 647 -2.77 36.54 -16.17
N ASP A 648 -2.43 36.10 -14.97
CA ASP A 648 -2.74 36.79 -13.72
C ASP A 648 -1.82 36.31 -12.57
N TYR A 649 -1.90 36.97 -11.41
CA TYR A 649 -1.41 36.45 -10.13
C TYR A 649 -2.53 35.67 -9.47
N TYR A 650 -2.24 34.42 -9.07
CA TYR A 650 -3.22 33.52 -8.49
C TYR A 650 -2.99 33.33 -7.00
N ALA A 651 -4.03 33.55 -6.19
CA ALA A 651 -4.04 33.26 -4.77
C ALA A 651 -4.74 31.91 -4.51
N TYR A 652 -4.17 31.10 -3.62
CA TYR A 652 -4.78 29.83 -3.21
C TYR A 652 -5.70 30.05 -2.02
N ASP A 653 -6.96 29.69 -2.18
CA ASP A 653 -7.94 29.60 -1.10
C ASP A 653 -7.99 28.16 -0.59
N GLU A 654 -7.28 27.93 0.52
CA GLU A 654 -7.17 26.60 1.15
C GLU A 654 -8.52 26.09 1.66
N LYS A 655 -9.42 26.98 2.07
CA LYS A 655 -10.73 26.61 2.62
C LYS A 655 -11.67 26.07 1.54
N ASN A 656 -11.61 26.64 0.34
CA ASN A 656 -12.48 26.27 -0.77
C ASN A 656 -11.77 25.42 -1.83
N LEU A 657 -10.45 25.15 -1.70
CA LEU A 657 -9.61 24.43 -2.63
C LEU A 657 -9.69 24.98 -4.06
N ILE A 658 -9.54 26.32 -4.19
CA ILE A 658 -9.58 27.01 -5.48
C ILE A 658 -8.38 27.95 -5.66
N LEU A 659 -7.99 28.20 -6.92
CA LEU A 659 -7.09 29.27 -7.28
C LEU A 659 -7.89 30.43 -7.87
N ILE A 660 -7.66 31.65 -7.38
CA ILE A 660 -8.37 32.86 -7.78
C ILE A 660 -7.36 33.87 -8.32
N GLY A 661 -7.56 34.34 -9.55
CA GLY A 661 -6.78 35.41 -10.15
C GLY A 661 -7.13 36.76 -9.53
N GLU A 662 -6.10 37.47 -9.00
CA GLU A 662 -6.26 38.70 -8.26
C GLU A 662 -6.86 39.85 -9.09
N HIS A 663 -6.54 39.94 -10.38
CA HIS A 663 -6.97 41.02 -11.27
C HIS A 663 -8.16 40.61 -12.16
N THR A 664 -8.12 39.37 -12.66
CA THR A 664 -9.15 38.87 -13.62
C THR A 664 -10.34 38.26 -12.93
N GLY A 665 -10.21 37.87 -11.66
CA GLY A 665 -11.23 37.08 -10.95
C GLY A 665 -11.42 35.67 -11.52
N ARG A 666 -10.54 35.23 -12.44
CA ARG A 666 -10.61 33.88 -12.99
C ARG A 666 -10.37 32.87 -11.91
N MET A 667 -11.22 31.86 -11.83
CA MET A 667 -11.11 30.78 -10.84
C MET A 667 -10.78 29.47 -11.54
N PHE A 668 -9.95 28.66 -10.88
CA PHE A 668 -9.76 27.25 -11.20
C PHE A 668 -10.30 26.42 -10.03
N LYS A 669 -11.16 25.46 -10.37
CA LYS A 669 -11.81 24.55 -9.41
C LYS A 669 -11.52 23.11 -9.79
N MET A 670 -11.63 22.21 -8.81
CA MET A 670 -11.62 20.76 -9.11
C MET A 670 -12.72 20.44 -10.14
N SER A 671 -12.46 19.42 -10.97
CA SER A 671 -13.30 18.96 -12.09
C SER A 671 -13.47 19.96 -13.24
N ASP A 672 -12.84 21.15 -13.20
CA ASP A 672 -12.87 22.05 -14.37
C ASP A 672 -12.19 21.37 -15.56
N PRO A 673 -12.85 21.31 -16.74
CA PRO A 673 -12.24 20.78 -17.95
C PRO A 673 -11.17 21.74 -18.47
N VAL A 674 -10.00 21.22 -18.76
CA VAL A 674 -8.86 22.00 -19.24
C VAL A 674 -8.15 21.32 -20.41
N LYS A 675 -7.50 22.12 -21.26
CA LYS A 675 -6.56 21.61 -22.26
C LYS A 675 -5.15 21.91 -21.82
N VAL A 676 -4.32 20.86 -21.78
CA VAL A 676 -2.95 20.96 -21.32
C VAL A 676 -1.98 20.46 -22.38
N ARG A 677 -0.79 21.05 -22.40
CA ARG A 677 0.35 20.60 -23.22
C ARG A 677 1.38 19.99 -22.29
N VAL A 678 1.95 18.86 -22.68
CA VAL A 678 3.08 18.24 -21.99
C VAL A 678 4.33 19.08 -22.21
N ILE A 679 4.92 19.59 -21.13
CA ILE A 679 6.17 20.39 -21.19
C ILE A 679 7.37 19.52 -20.91
N GLU A 680 7.28 18.73 -19.85
CA GLU A 680 8.34 17.82 -19.41
C GLU A 680 7.71 16.58 -18.76
N ALA A 681 8.37 15.45 -18.92
CA ALA A 681 8.05 14.25 -18.16
C ALA A 681 9.38 13.57 -17.79
N ASN A 682 9.59 13.41 -16.49
CA ASN A 682 10.82 12.88 -15.93
C ASN A 682 10.59 11.54 -15.26
N LYS A 683 11.06 10.49 -15.91
CA LYS A 683 10.96 9.10 -15.42
C LYS A 683 11.60 8.91 -14.04
N LEU A 684 12.76 9.53 -13.78
CA LEU A 684 13.49 9.34 -12.52
C LEU A 684 12.82 10.08 -11.36
N GLU A 685 12.32 11.28 -11.63
CA GLU A 685 11.58 12.06 -10.64
C GLU A 685 10.10 11.68 -10.55
N LYS A 686 9.61 10.87 -11.51
CA LYS A 686 8.20 10.44 -11.61
C LYS A 686 7.26 11.64 -11.68
N THR A 687 7.66 12.67 -12.41
CA THR A 687 6.92 13.93 -12.55
C THR A 687 6.53 14.15 -14.00
N ILE A 688 5.36 14.74 -14.18
CA ILE A 688 4.84 15.19 -15.47
C ILE A 688 4.39 16.63 -15.30
N ASP A 689 4.97 17.52 -16.09
CA ASP A 689 4.66 18.94 -16.07
C ASP A 689 3.83 19.33 -17.30
N PHE A 690 2.75 20.01 -17.02
CA PHE A 690 1.81 20.52 -18.01
C PHE A 690 1.82 22.04 -18.08
N GLU A 691 1.48 22.57 -19.24
CA GLU A 691 1.14 23.97 -19.45
C GLU A 691 -0.31 24.09 -19.91
N LEU A 692 -1.03 25.05 -19.36
CA LEU A 692 -2.41 25.32 -19.78
C LEU A 692 -2.44 25.90 -21.20
N VAL A 693 -3.16 25.25 -22.11
CA VAL A 693 -3.36 25.76 -23.48
C VAL A 693 -4.41 26.83 -23.46
N LYS A 694 -4.05 28.07 -23.82
CA LYS A 694 -5.00 29.18 -23.93
C LYS A 694 -6.04 28.86 -25.01
N ALA A 695 -7.31 28.97 -24.68
CA ALA A 695 -8.39 28.88 -25.68
C ALA A 695 -8.11 29.91 -26.80
N GLY A 696 -7.77 29.40 -27.97
CA GLY A 696 -7.41 30.25 -29.11
C GLY A 696 -8.53 31.22 -29.46
N SER A 697 -8.27 32.51 -29.38
CA SER A 697 -9.11 33.51 -30.03
C SER A 697 -9.07 33.20 -31.53
N HIS A 698 -10.14 32.67 -32.08
CA HIS A 698 -10.32 32.59 -33.53
C HIS A 698 -10.25 34.02 -34.10
N ARG A 699 -9.07 34.51 -34.41
CA ARG A 699 -8.89 35.64 -35.27
C ARG A 699 -9.46 35.24 -36.63
N LYS A 700 -10.74 35.60 -36.90
CA LYS A 700 -11.31 35.59 -38.24
C LYS A 700 -10.39 36.43 -39.14
N LYS A 701 -9.59 35.76 -40.00
CA LYS A 701 -8.87 36.42 -41.09
C LYS A 701 -9.95 37.11 -41.96
N LYS A 702 -10.10 38.43 -41.80
CA LYS A 702 -10.85 39.26 -42.75
C LYS A 702 -10.15 39.13 -44.12
N ARG A 703 -10.74 38.35 -45.04
CA ARG A 703 -10.40 38.38 -46.46
C ARG A 703 -10.66 39.79 -46.98
N LYS A 704 -9.59 40.54 -47.25
CA LYS A 704 -9.67 41.77 -48.07
C LYS A 704 -9.99 41.35 -49.52
N PHE A 705 -11.21 41.59 -49.95
CA PHE A 705 -11.57 41.59 -51.36
C PHE A 705 -10.81 42.76 -51.98
N ARG A 706 -9.88 42.46 -52.85
CA ARG A 706 -9.27 43.42 -53.80
C ARG A 706 -10.19 43.52 -55.00
N THR A 707 -10.98 44.58 -55.12
CA THR A 707 -11.62 45.00 -56.35
C THR A 707 -10.54 45.50 -57.32
N ARG A 708 -10.38 44.79 -58.42
CA ARG A 708 -9.65 45.33 -59.60
C ARG A 708 -10.59 46.26 -60.35
N ARG A 709 -10.14 47.47 -60.63
CA ARG A 709 -10.49 48.24 -61.76
C ARG A 709 -9.49 47.98 -62.88
#